data_7536cb1c326f4e6a26fb9d15598339c3
#
_entry.id   7536cb1c326f4e6a26fb9d15598339c3
#
_cell.length_a   1.000
_cell.length_b   1.000
_cell.length_c   1.000
_cell.angle_alpha   90.00
_cell.angle_beta   90.00
_cell.angle_gamma   90.00
#
_symmetry.space_group_name_H-M   'P 1'
#
loop_
_entity.id
_entity.type
_entity.pdbx_description
1 polymer ?
#
loop_
_entity_poly.entity_id
_entity_poly.type
_entity_poly.pdbx_seq_one_letter_code
_entity_poly.pdbx_strand_id
1 'polypeptide(L)'
;MENQDIQQLDQLERPDGAYDENQIQVLEGLEAVRKRPGMYIGSTDERGLHHLVYEIVDNAVDEALAGFCNEIIITLHKDGSCSVQDNGRGFPVGIHPKIGRPAVEVCLTILHAGGKFGGGGYKVSGGLHGVGASVVNALSKHMQVNVYQDGKIYQQEYARGKVLYDLKVIGETERTGTTIRFWPDVKAEDDPNGIFETGDFQYDVLKTRFREMAFLNRGIRIVFRDERPEEPKENVFHYEGGISEFVKFINKNKEVLFAEPIYISGLVGMTSVEVAMQYNDTYSENIFAFVNNIHTPDGGTHLPGFNMALTRVINDYGRKHNILKANDTNLSGEDTREGLAAIVSVKLEDPQFESQTKSKLGNSEVRTIVNSLVGKQLADYLEENPQVAKLILDRCLAASRAREAARKARDLTRRKTVLESASLPGKLADCSERDPGKCEIFLVEGDSAGGSAKMGRDRHFQAILPLRGKILNVEKTRLDRVLANEEIKAMITAFGCGVGDEFDITKLRYDRIVCMTDADVDGSHIRILMLTFFYRYMRPLIEQGHVYAAQPPLYKVTYQKTERYCYSDAELDKVMTEIGREKKPDVQRYKGLGEMSAEQLWTTTMNPETRTMLRVSVEDAIAADEIMSLLMGEKVEPRREFIEQNSKLVLDLDI
;
A
#
# COMPACT_ATOMS: atom_id res chain seq x y z
N MET A 1 32.61 -25.51 -0.47
CA MET A 1 31.20 -25.45 -0.88
C MET A 1 30.95 -24.50 -2.07
N GLU A 2 31.86 -23.60 -2.41
CA GLU A 2 31.70 -22.67 -3.57
C GLU A 2 31.72 -23.32 -4.96
N ASN A 3 32.20 -24.55 -5.10
CA ASN A 3 32.27 -25.23 -6.40
C ASN A 3 31.04 -26.11 -6.73
N GLN A 4 30.12 -26.34 -5.78
CA GLN A 4 28.93 -27.14 -6.03
C GLN A 4 27.72 -26.27 -6.41
N ASP A 5 27.62 -25.06 -5.86
CA ASP A 5 26.54 -24.14 -6.21
C ASP A 5 26.73 -23.51 -7.59
N ILE A 6 27.98 -23.28 -8.00
CA ILE A 6 28.31 -22.84 -9.37
C ILE A 6 28.02 -23.97 -10.38
N GLN A 7 28.21 -25.25 -10.01
CA GLN A 7 27.87 -26.40 -10.86
C GLN A 7 26.37 -26.66 -10.95
N GLN A 8 25.56 -26.27 -9.97
CA GLN A 8 24.09 -26.32 -10.09
C GLN A 8 23.51 -25.20 -10.96
N LEU A 9 24.11 -24.02 -10.98
CA LEU A 9 23.76 -22.95 -11.93
C LEU A 9 24.20 -23.25 -13.37
N ASP A 10 25.28 -24.03 -13.56
CA ASP A 10 25.72 -24.52 -14.88
C ASP A 10 24.89 -25.73 -15.39
N GLN A 11 24.05 -26.34 -14.52
CA GLN A 11 23.08 -27.39 -14.88
C GLN A 11 21.68 -26.87 -15.29
N LEU A 12 21.45 -25.56 -15.27
CA LEU A 12 20.45 -24.96 -16.14
C LEU A 12 20.97 -25.21 -17.56
N GLU A 13 20.49 -26.27 -18.20
CA GLU A 13 20.82 -26.65 -19.58
C GLU A 13 20.86 -25.39 -20.44
N ARG A 14 22.04 -25.01 -20.89
CA ARG A 14 22.14 -24.03 -21.95
C ARG A 14 21.38 -24.67 -23.10
N PRO A 15 20.36 -24.01 -23.64
CA PRO A 15 19.66 -24.58 -24.79
C PRO A 15 20.70 -24.89 -25.84
N ASP A 16 20.90 -26.18 -26.13
CA ASP A 16 21.75 -26.67 -27.22
C ASP A 16 21.08 -26.26 -28.54
N GLY A 17 21.39 -25.06 -29.00
CA GLY A 17 20.89 -24.53 -30.25
C GLY A 17 21.35 -23.08 -30.43
N ALA A 18 21.84 -22.75 -31.62
CA ALA A 18 22.06 -21.36 -31.99
C ALA A 18 20.75 -20.58 -31.84
N TYR A 19 20.80 -19.43 -31.13
CA TYR A 19 19.66 -18.52 -31.07
C TYR A 19 19.38 -18.00 -32.47
N ASP A 20 18.34 -18.55 -33.11
CA ASP A 20 17.95 -18.24 -34.48
C ASP A 20 16.51 -17.66 -34.53
N GLU A 21 16.10 -17.27 -35.73
CA GLU A 21 14.79 -16.68 -35.98
C GLU A 21 13.60 -17.61 -35.61
N ASN A 22 13.81 -18.92 -35.54
CA ASN A 22 12.76 -19.90 -35.20
C ASN A 22 12.46 -19.92 -33.68
N GLN A 23 13.38 -19.39 -32.87
CA GLN A 23 13.21 -19.28 -31.42
C GLN A 23 12.46 -17.99 -31.02
N ILE A 24 12.28 -17.06 -31.94
CA ILE A 24 11.53 -15.83 -31.73
C ILE A 24 10.03 -16.14 -31.80
N GLN A 25 9.36 -16.20 -30.65
CA GLN A 25 7.91 -16.37 -30.59
C GLN A 25 7.23 -15.00 -30.67
N VAL A 26 6.40 -14.78 -31.65
CA VAL A 26 5.51 -13.63 -31.73
C VAL A 26 4.19 -14.02 -31.11
N LEU A 27 3.82 -13.32 -30.01
CA LEU A 27 2.55 -13.52 -29.33
C LEU A 27 1.58 -12.44 -29.82
N GLU A 28 0.46 -12.85 -30.36
CA GLU A 28 -0.56 -11.93 -30.88
C GLU A 28 -1.78 -11.88 -29.92
N GLY A 29 -2.37 -10.68 -29.81
CA GLY A 29 -3.65 -10.46 -29.13
C GLY A 29 -3.64 -10.87 -27.65
N LEU A 30 -4.73 -11.49 -27.20
CA LEU A 30 -4.95 -11.84 -25.79
C LEU A 30 -4.12 -13.05 -25.31
N GLU A 31 -3.49 -13.81 -26.20
CA GLU A 31 -2.57 -14.88 -25.80
C GLU A 31 -1.31 -14.33 -25.10
N ALA A 32 -0.85 -13.15 -25.53
CA ALA A 32 0.28 -12.48 -24.88
C ALA A 32 -0.05 -12.15 -23.42
N VAL A 33 -1.28 -11.71 -23.13
CA VAL A 33 -1.75 -11.42 -21.78
C VAL A 33 -1.74 -12.68 -20.91
N ARG A 34 -2.26 -13.79 -21.43
CA ARG A 34 -2.31 -15.06 -20.66
C ARG A 34 -0.92 -15.66 -20.42
N LYS A 35 0.02 -15.51 -21.36
CA LYS A 35 1.40 -16.01 -21.18
C LYS A 35 2.24 -15.14 -20.23
N ARG A 36 1.97 -13.85 -20.14
CA ARG A 36 2.72 -12.88 -19.32
C ARG A 36 1.77 -11.94 -18.55
N PRO A 37 0.89 -12.48 -17.69
CA PRO A 37 -0.12 -11.67 -16.97
C PRO A 37 0.52 -10.59 -16.11
N GLY A 38 1.67 -10.85 -15.47
CA GLY A 38 2.39 -9.88 -14.65
C GLY A 38 2.75 -8.57 -15.36
N MET A 39 2.88 -8.57 -16.70
CA MET A 39 3.11 -7.33 -17.47
C MET A 39 1.89 -6.39 -17.46
N TYR A 40 0.69 -6.92 -17.26
CA TYR A 40 -0.58 -6.17 -17.34
C TYR A 40 -1.20 -5.91 -15.97
N ILE A 41 -1.11 -6.86 -15.05
CA ILE A 41 -1.74 -6.81 -13.73
C ILE A 41 -0.75 -6.86 -12.55
N GLY A 42 0.57 -6.85 -12.83
CA GLY A 42 1.64 -6.82 -11.83
C GLY A 42 1.98 -8.19 -11.23
N SER A 43 0.98 -8.95 -10.78
CA SER A 43 1.16 -10.28 -10.18
C SER A 43 -0.01 -11.22 -10.49
N THR A 44 0.08 -12.48 -10.10
CA THR A 44 -1.01 -13.48 -10.22
C THR A 44 -1.52 -13.94 -8.85
N ASP A 45 -1.09 -13.26 -7.78
CA ASP A 45 -1.57 -13.41 -6.42
C ASP A 45 -2.87 -12.62 -6.18
N GLU A 46 -3.25 -12.41 -4.92
CA GLU A 46 -4.43 -11.63 -4.51
C GLU A 46 -4.44 -10.20 -5.10
N ARG A 47 -3.27 -9.55 -5.24
CA ARG A 47 -3.17 -8.18 -5.78
C ARG A 47 -3.56 -8.14 -7.25
N GLY A 48 -3.04 -9.07 -8.03
CA GLY A 48 -3.41 -9.21 -9.44
C GLY A 48 -4.89 -9.57 -9.61
N LEU A 49 -5.45 -10.38 -8.69
CA LEU A 49 -6.87 -10.69 -8.67
C LEU A 49 -7.73 -9.42 -8.44
N HIS A 50 -7.39 -8.60 -7.44
CA HIS A 50 -8.08 -7.33 -7.18
C HIS A 50 -7.92 -6.34 -8.32
N HIS A 51 -6.80 -6.38 -9.04
CA HIS A 51 -6.58 -5.49 -10.19
C HIS A 51 -7.62 -5.70 -11.30
N LEU A 52 -8.12 -6.94 -11.49
CA LEU A 52 -9.23 -7.20 -12.43
C LEU A 52 -10.47 -6.40 -12.06
N VAL A 53 -10.80 -6.32 -10.77
CA VAL A 53 -11.96 -5.54 -10.30
C VAL A 53 -11.73 -4.06 -10.56
N TYR A 54 -10.53 -3.56 -10.25
CA TYR A 54 -10.19 -2.14 -10.44
C TYR A 54 -10.30 -1.72 -11.91
N GLU A 55 -9.83 -2.53 -12.85
CA GLU A 55 -9.90 -2.21 -14.29
C GLU A 55 -11.35 -2.06 -14.79
N ILE A 56 -12.29 -2.87 -14.27
CA ILE A 56 -13.70 -2.74 -14.66
C ILE A 56 -14.36 -1.56 -13.95
N VAL A 57 -14.07 -1.34 -12.66
CA VAL A 57 -14.62 -0.21 -11.90
C VAL A 57 -14.09 1.13 -12.44
N ASP A 58 -12.81 1.20 -12.82
CA ASP A 58 -12.22 2.40 -13.43
C ASP A 58 -12.92 2.79 -14.73
N ASN A 59 -13.41 1.83 -15.52
CA ASN A 59 -14.20 2.12 -16.70
C ASN A 59 -15.56 2.77 -16.35
N ALA A 60 -16.22 2.31 -15.28
CA ALA A 60 -17.45 2.91 -14.80
C ALA A 60 -17.20 4.31 -14.18
N VAL A 61 -16.07 4.50 -13.49
CA VAL A 61 -15.63 5.80 -12.96
C VAL A 61 -15.32 6.78 -14.12
N ASP A 62 -14.72 6.31 -15.22
CA ASP A 62 -14.49 7.14 -16.41
C ASP A 62 -15.82 7.63 -17.03
N GLU A 63 -16.89 6.82 -17.02
CA GLU A 63 -18.25 7.27 -17.40
C GLU A 63 -18.77 8.36 -16.43
N ALA A 64 -18.46 8.24 -15.13
CA ALA A 64 -18.82 9.25 -14.15
C ALA A 64 -18.03 10.56 -14.34
N LEU A 65 -16.73 10.48 -14.63
CA LEU A 65 -15.90 11.64 -14.98
C LEU A 65 -16.38 12.35 -16.26
N ALA A 66 -16.93 11.58 -17.20
CA ALA A 66 -17.56 12.11 -18.40
C ALA A 66 -18.97 12.70 -18.15
N GLY A 67 -19.51 12.57 -16.92
CA GLY A 67 -20.80 13.10 -16.51
C GLY A 67 -22.01 12.23 -16.86
N PHE A 68 -21.81 10.98 -17.25
CA PHE A 68 -22.89 10.09 -17.69
C PHE A 68 -23.25 8.98 -16.68
N CYS A 69 -22.45 8.79 -15.64
CA CYS A 69 -22.69 7.78 -14.60
C CYS A 69 -22.70 8.46 -13.23
N ASN A 70 -23.63 8.06 -12.36
CA ASN A 70 -23.69 8.51 -10.97
C ASN A 70 -23.86 7.36 -9.96
N GLU A 71 -24.03 6.12 -10.45
CA GLU A 71 -24.13 4.95 -9.59
C GLU A 71 -23.33 3.77 -10.16
N ILE A 72 -22.53 3.15 -9.30
CA ILE A 72 -21.77 1.93 -9.59
C ILE A 72 -22.10 0.90 -8.52
N ILE A 73 -22.45 -0.31 -8.93
CA ILE A 73 -22.75 -1.43 -8.02
C ILE A 73 -21.73 -2.55 -8.28
N ILE A 74 -20.97 -2.91 -7.26
CA ILE A 74 -20.00 -4.00 -7.31
C ILE A 74 -20.50 -5.13 -6.41
N THR A 75 -20.52 -6.36 -6.90
CA THR A 75 -20.98 -7.53 -6.13
C THR A 75 -20.01 -8.69 -6.24
N LEU A 76 -19.58 -9.22 -5.09
CA LEU A 76 -18.87 -10.48 -4.97
C LEU A 76 -19.90 -11.59 -4.76
N HIS A 77 -19.97 -12.54 -5.69
CA HIS A 77 -20.98 -13.60 -5.68
C HIS A 77 -20.48 -14.88 -5.03
N LYS A 78 -21.42 -15.71 -4.55
CA LYS A 78 -21.12 -17.01 -3.92
C LYS A 78 -20.39 -18.00 -4.82
N ASP A 79 -20.49 -17.86 -6.12
CA ASP A 79 -19.83 -18.71 -7.12
C ASP A 79 -18.40 -18.26 -7.48
N GLY A 80 -17.82 -17.33 -6.71
CA GLY A 80 -16.47 -16.81 -6.91
C GLY A 80 -16.36 -15.76 -8.02
N SER A 81 -17.47 -15.36 -8.65
CA SER A 81 -17.47 -14.28 -9.64
C SER A 81 -17.58 -12.90 -8.98
N CYS A 82 -17.13 -11.88 -9.73
CA CYS A 82 -17.37 -10.47 -9.43
C CYS A 82 -18.19 -9.85 -10.54
N SER A 83 -19.17 -9.00 -10.18
CA SER A 83 -19.90 -8.19 -11.14
C SER A 83 -19.79 -6.70 -10.83
N VAL A 84 -19.65 -5.91 -11.87
CA VAL A 84 -19.65 -4.44 -11.82
C VAL A 84 -20.73 -3.94 -12.74
N GLN A 85 -21.64 -3.14 -12.21
CA GLN A 85 -22.75 -2.51 -12.94
C GLN A 85 -22.63 -1.01 -12.82
N ASP A 86 -22.75 -0.30 -13.93
CA ASP A 86 -22.87 1.16 -14.00
C ASP A 86 -24.21 1.57 -14.63
N ASN A 87 -24.58 2.83 -14.46
CA ASN A 87 -25.72 3.45 -15.11
C ASN A 87 -25.30 4.49 -16.16
N GLY A 88 -24.13 4.32 -16.77
CA GLY A 88 -23.59 5.18 -17.82
C GLY A 88 -24.26 5.01 -19.18
N ARG A 89 -23.56 5.39 -20.25
CA ARG A 89 -24.08 5.29 -21.64
C ARG A 89 -24.14 3.85 -22.16
N GLY A 90 -23.40 2.93 -21.55
CA GLY A 90 -23.17 1.58 -22.05
C GLY A 90 -22.10 1.51 -23.16
N PHE A 91 -21.54 0.32 -23.38
CA PHE A 91 -20.65 0.10 -24.51
C PHE A 91 -21.40 0.31 -25.84
N PRO A 92 -20.75 0.89 -26.87
CA PRO A 92 -21.35 0.95 -28.20
C PRO A 92 -21.61 -0.46 -28.75
N VAL A 93 -22.83 -0.74 -29.17
CA VAL A 93 -23.26 -2.05 -29.72
C VAL A 93 -23.22 -2.12 -31.23
N GLY A 94 -23.05 -0.98 -31.91
CA GLY A 94 -22.95 -0.88 -33.36
C GLY A 94 -21.70 -1.59 -33.92
N ILE A 95 -21.74 -1.89 -35.23
CA ILE A 95 -20.63 -2.52 -35.94
C ILE A 95 -19.49 -1.52 -36.13
N HIS A 96 -18.28 -1.87 -35.67
CA HIS A 96 -17.09 -1.05 -35.85
C HIS A 96 -16.68 -0.99 -37.33
N PRO A 97 -16.57 0.20 -37.96
CA PRO A 97 -16.46 0.34 -39.40
C PRO A 97 -15.19 -0.30 -40.01
N LYS A 98 -14.08 -0.36 -39.27
CA LYS A 98 -12.83 -0.95 -39.77
C LYS A 98 -12.71 -2.45 -39.50
N ILE A 99 -13.34 -2.94 -38.40
CA ILE A 99 -13.14 -4.34 -37.95
C ILE A 99 -14.30 -5.24 -38.41
N GLY A 100 -15.50 -4.67 -38.64
CA GLY A 100 -16.67 -5.44 -39.04
C GLY A 100 -17.33 -6.27 -37.95
N ARG A 101 -16.99 -6.01 -36.66
CA ARG A 101 -17.56 -6.67 -35.48
C ARG A 101 -18.20 -5.64 -34.55
N PRO A 102 -19.11 -6.06 -33.63
CA PRO A 102 -19.68 -5.14 -32.64
C PRO A 102 -18.59 -4.42 -31.85
N ALA A 103 -18.77 -3.12 -31.59
CA ALA A 103 -17.75 -2.32 -30.91
C ALA A 103 -17.44 -2.83 -29.50
N VAL A 104 -18.45 -3.33 -28.77
CA VAL A 104 -18.25 -3.99 -27.45
C VAL A 104 -17.31 -5.18 -27.56
N GLU A 105 -17.47 -6.03 -28.58
CA GLU A 105 -16.59 -7.17 -28.84
C GLU A 105 -15.16 -6.71 -29.14
N VAL A 106 -15.01 -5.66 -29.97
CA VAL A 106 -13.69 -5.08 -30.30
C VAL A 106 -12.98 -4.61 -29.03
N CYS A 107 -13.68 -3.88 -28.14
CA CYS A 107 -13.10 -3.39 -26.88
C CYS A 107 -12.69 -4.51 -25.91
N LEU A 108 -13.34 -5.68 -25.97
CA LEU A 108 -13.11 -6.80 -25.06
C LEU A 108 -12.14 -7.86 -25.63
N THR A 109 -11.87 -7.87 -26.94
CA THR A 109 -11.07 -8.90 -27.56
C THR A 109 -9.81 -8.40 -28.26
N ILE A 110 -9.67 -7.08 -28.44
CA ILE A 110 -8.52 -6.48 -29.12
C ILE A 110 -7.80 -5.55 -28.14
N LEU A 111 -6.50 -5.75 -27.99
CA LEU A 111 -5.65 -4.83 -27.19
C LEU A 111 -5.55 -3.48 -27.89
N HIS A 112 -5.44 -2.42 -27.10
CA HIS A 112 -5.35 -1.04 -27.60
C HIS A 112 -6.55 -0.61 -28.45
N ALA A 113 -7.74 -1.14 -28.11
CA ALA A 113 -9.00 -0.74 -28.70
C ALA A 113 -9.89 -0.05 -27.65
N GLY A 114 -10.42 1.13 -27.95
CA GLY A 114 -11.30 1.84 -27.03
C GLY A 114 -11.57 3.29 -27.45
N GLY A 115 -12.60 3.90 -26.87
CA GLY A 115 -13.03 5.27 -27.14
C GLY A 115 -12.18 6.37 -26.45
N LYS A 116 -11.10 6.00 -25.77
CA LYS A 116 -10.25 6.90 -24.97
C LYS A 116 -9.01 7.41 -25.72
N PHE A 117 -8.81 7.00 -26.98
CA PHE A 117 -7.69 7.43 -27.84
C PHE A 117 -8.03 8.65 -28.72
N GLY A 118 -8.33 9.81 -28.11
CA GLY A 118 -8.50 11.08 -28.83
C GLY A 118 -9.78 11.22 -29.65
N GLY A 119 -10.76 10.32 -29.50
CA GLY A 119 -12.01 10.31 -30.28
C GLY A 119 -13.14 11.21 -29.75
N GLY A 120 -12.90 12.10 -28.78
CA GLY A 120 -13.91 13.03 -28.27
C GLY A 120 -14.93 12.43 -27.29
N GLY A 121 -14.87 11.13 -27.00
CA GLY A 121 -15.79 10.46 -26.06
C GLY A 121 -15.48 10.71 -24.57
N TYR A 122 -14.20 10.91 -24.25
CA TYR A 122 -13.69 11.18 -22.89
C TYR A 122 -12.62 12.27 -22.96
N LYS A 123 -12.81 13.34 -22.20
CA LYS A 123 -11.80 14.41 -22.06
C LYS A 123 -10.74 14.07 -21.00
N VAL A 124 -11.15 13.37 -19.96
CA VAL A 124 -10.31 12.90 -18.87
C VAL A 124 -10.67 11.45 -18.61
N SER A 125 -9.68 10.58 -18.47
CA SER A 125 -9.89 9.17 -18.11
C SER A 125 -8.72 8.64 -17.30
N GLY A 126 -8.98 7.68 -16.41
CA GLY A 126 -7.97 6.88 -15.71
C GLY A 126 -7.41 5.77 -16.60
N GLY A 127 -8.25 5.22 -17.48
CA GLY A 127 -7.87 4.18 -18.45
C GLY A 127 -7.20 4.77 -19.68
N LEU A 128 -5.85 4.70 -19.74
CA LEU A 128 -5.04 5.32 -20.80
C LEU A 128 -4.69 4.39 -21.95
N HIS A 129 -4.56 3.09 -21.69
CA HIS A 129 -3.95 2.15 -22.62
C HIS A 129 -4.95 1.38 -23.46
N GLY A 130 -6.26 1.45 -23.15
CA GLY A 130 -7.32 0.72 -23.86
C GLY A 130 -7.15 -0.80 -23.79
N VAL A 131 -6.61 -1.30 -22.68
CA VAL A 131 -6.34 -2.74 -22.49
C VAL A 131 -7.08 -3.35 -21.29
N GLY A 132 -7.53 -2.56 -20.31
CA GLY A 132 -8.05 -3.08 -19.04
C GLY A 132 -9.15 -4.12 -19.21
N ALA A 133 -10.25 -3.77 -19.89
CA ALA A 133 -11.37 -4.69 -20.08
C ALA A 133 -11.00 -5.96 -20.88
N SER A 134 -10.13 -5.83 -21.90
CA SER A 134 -9.64 -6.98 -22.67
C SER A 134 -8.67 -7.85 -21.87
N VAL A 135 -7.88 -7.28 -20.97
CA VAL A 135 -7.03 -8.03 -20.04
C VAL A 135 -7.89 -8.81 -19.05
N VAL A 136 -8.93 -8.20 -18.46
CA VAL A 136 -9.85 -8.93 -17.56
C VAL A 136 -10.53 -10.09 -18.30
N ASN A 137 -10.96 -9.88 -19.55
CA ASN A 137 -11.52 -10.94 -20.38
C ASN A 137 -10.52 -12.08 -20.62
N ALA A 138 -9.27 -11.76 -20.98
CA ALA A 138 -8.23 -12.75 -21.21
C ALA A 138 -7.89 -13.60 -19.99
N LEU A 139 -7.96 -12.98 -18.79
CA LEU A 139 -7.60 -13.59 -17.50
C LEU A 139 -8.82 -14.18 -16.75
N SER A 140 -10.00 -14.18 -17.37
CA SER A 140 -11.22 -14.77 -16.83
C SER A 140 -11.51 -16.12 -17.50
N LYS A 141 -11.88 -17.12 -16.70
CA LYS A 141 -12.38 -18.40 -17.17
C LYS A 141 -13.66 -18.22 -17.98
N HIS A 142 -14.51 -17.30 -17.51
CA HIS A 142 -15.76 -16.91 -18.14
C HIS A 142 -16.03 -15.41 -17.88
N MET A 143 -16.60 -14.71 -18.86
CA MET A 143 -17.07 -13.34 -18.71
C MET A 143 -18.40 -13.16 -19.43
N GLN A 144 -19.35 -12.48 -18.76
CA GLN A 144 -20.62 -12.10 -19.31
C GLN A 144 -20.76 -10.58 -19.32
N VAL A 145 -21.15 -10.04 -20.44
CA VAL A 145 -21.37 -8.60 -20.63
C VAL A 145 -22.80 -8.32 -21.06
N ASN A 146 -23.51 -7.49 -20.29
CA ASN A 146 -24.81 -6.98 -20.63
C ASN A 146 -24.70 -5.48 -20.85
N VAL A 147 -25.14 -5.01 -22.01
CA VAL A 147 -25.21 -3.59 -22.35
C VAL A 147 -26.67 -3.17 -22.44
N TYR A 148 -27.01 -2.11 -21.73
CA TYR A 148 -28.35 -1.53 -21.67
C TYR A 148 -28.34 -0.24 -22.48
N GLN A 149 -28.90 -0.29 -23.70
CA GLN A 149 -28.86 0.83 -24.61
C GLN A 149 -30.05 0.76 -25.56
N ASP A 150 -30.59 1.90 -25.97
CA ASP A 150 -31.68 2.06 -26.95
C ASP A 150 -32.91 1.19 -26.65
N GLY A 151 -33.29 1.10 -25.37
CA GLY A 151 -34.45 0.32 -24.92
C GLY A 151 -34.24 -1.21 -24.93
N LYS A 152 -33.02 -1.70 -25.19
CA LYS A 152 -32.71 -3.12 -25.32
C LYS A 152 -31.61 -3.55 -24.40
N ILE A 153 -31.63 -4.85 -24.07
CA ILE A 153 -30.55 -5.52 -23.36
C ILE A 153 -29.77 -6.37 -24.37
N TYR A 154 -28.51 -6.00 -24.59
CA TYR A 154 -27.59 -6.75 -25.43
C TYR A 154 -26.69 -7.60 -24.55
N GLN A 155 -26.45 -8.85 -24.93
CA GLN A 155 -25.61 -9.78 -24.19
C GLN A 155 -24.58 -10.46 -25.11
N GLN A 156 -23.37 -10.59 -24.61
CA GLN A 156 -22.32 -11.41 -25.20
C GLN A 156 -21.50 -12.08 -24.08
N GLU A 157 -21.04 -13.29 -24.31
CA GLU A 157 -20.24 -14.02 -23.35
C GLU A 157 -18.91 -14.46 -23.97
N TYR A 158 -17.93 -14.63 -23.09
CA TYR A 158 -16.55 -14.91 -23.46
C TYR A 158 -15.98 -15.99 -22.55
N ALA A 159 -15.03 -16.77 -23.07
CA ALA A 159 -14.23 -17.69 -22.27
C ALA A 159 -12.74 -17.49 -22.61
N ARG A 160 -11.94 -17.16 -21.60
CA ARG A 160 -10.49 -16.93 -21.76
C ARG A 160 -10.16 -16.02 -22.95
N GLY A 161 -10.90 -14.92 -23.08
CA GLY A 161 -10.72 -13.93 -24.14
C GLY A 161 -11.39 -14.27 -25.46
N LYS A 162 -11.99 -15.46 -25.63
CA LYS A 162 -12.64 -15.88 -26.86
C LYS A 162 -14.16 -15.68 -26.77
N VAL A 163 -14.75 -15.17 -27.84
CA VAL A 163 -16.20 -14.99 -27.97
C VAL A 163 -16.87 -16.36 -28.03
N LEU A 164 -17.96 -16.56 -27.26
CA LEU A 164 -18.74 -17.78 -27.26
C LEU A 164 -19.89 -17.75 -28.27
N TYR A 165 -20.47 -16.58 -28.50
CA TYR A 165 -21.56 -16.37 -29.46
C TYR A 165 -21.65 -14.88 -29.86
N ASP A 166 -22.27 -14.60 -30.99
CA ASP A 166 -22.48 -13.25 -31.49
C ASP A 166 -23.35 -12.42 -30.55
N LEU A 167 -23.12 -11.09 -30.52
CA LEU A 167 -23.91 -10.17 -29.71
C LEU A 167 -25.41 -10.34 -30.02
N LYS A 168 -26.23 -10.61 -29.01
CA LYS A 168 -27.67 -10.84 -29.14
C LYS A 168 -28.48 -9.93 -28.23
N VAL A 169 -29.69 -9.60 -28.67
CA VAL A 169 -30.71 -8.94 -27.84
C VAL A 169 -31.40 -10.04 -27.01
N ILE A 170 -31.45 -9.85 -25.69
CA ILE A 170 -32.06 -10.82 -24.75
C ILE A 170 -33.32 -10.27 -24.07
N GLY A 171 -33.58 -8.97 -24.17
CA GLY A 171 -34.75 -8.35 -23.55
C GLY A 171 -34.85 -6.85 -23.84
N GLU A 172 -35.82 -6.21 -23.20
CA GLU A 172 -36.06 -4.76 -23.21
C GLU A 172 -35.73 -4.16 -21.85
N THR A 173 -35.36 -2.88 -21.81
CA THR A 173 -35.02 -2.16 -20.59
C THR A 173 -35.30 -0.67 -20.72
N GLU A 174 -35.61 -0.01 -19.60
CA GLU A 174 -35.69 1.44 -19.52
C GLU A 174 -34.39 2.10 -19.06
N ARG A 175 -33.46 1.31 -18.54
CA ARG A 175 -32.14 1.79 -18.03
C ARG A 175 -31.07 1.82 -19.12
N THR A 176 -30.06 2.63 -18.88
CA THR A 176 -28.80 2.63 -19.64
C THR A 176 -27.64 2.10 -18.78
N GLY A 177 -26.52 1.75 -19.39
CA GLY A 177 -25.30 1.36 -18.69
C GLY A 177 -24.74 0.03 -19.14
N THR A 178 -23.80 -0.49 -18.35
CA THR A 178 -23.16 -1.81 -18.58
C THR A 178 -23.18 -2.63 -17.30
N THR A 179 -23.29 -3.95 -17.44
CA THR A 179 -22.97 -4.90 -16.39
C THR A 179 -21.94 -5.89 -16.93
N ILE A 180 -20.78 -5.96 -16.30
CA ILE A 180 -19.76 -6.96 -16.57
C ILE A 180 -19.69 -7.89 -15.38
N ARG A 181 -19.86 -9.19 -15.60
CA ARG A 181 -19.63 -10.24 -14.61
C ARG A 181 -18.52 -11.16 -15.11
N PHE A 182 -17.53 -11.41 -14.27
CA PHE A 182 -16.39 -12.23 -14.65
C PHE A 182 -16.02 -13.23 -13.54
N TRP A 183 -15.54 -14.40 -13.98
CA TRP A 183 -15.01 -15.46 -13.14
C TRP A 183 -13.51 -15.54 -13.37
N PRO A 184 -12.66 -15.20 -12.41
CA PRO A 184 -11.21 -15.32 -12.56
C PRO A 184 -10.78 -16.72 -12.98
N ASP A 185 -9.75 -16.81 -13.81
CA ASP A 185 -9.20 -18.09 -14.25
C ASP A 185 -8.19 -18.62 -13.21
N VAL A 186 -8.70 -19.26 -12.17
CA VAL A 186 -7.93 -19.78 -11.04
C VAL A 186 -7.37 -21.16 -11.34
N LYS A 187 -6.13 -21.44 -10.93
CA LYS A 187 -5.52 -22.77 -10.99
C LYS A 187 -6.31 -23.75 -10.13
N ALA A 188 -6.60 -24.91 -10.67
CA ALA A 188 -7.27 -26.02 -9.97
C ALA A 188 -6.61 -27.34 -10.35
N GLU A 189 -6.85 -28.40 -9.56
CA GLU A 189 -6.30 -29.74 -9.84
C GLU A 189 -6.74 -30.28 -11.21
N ASP A 190 -7.97 -29.97 -11.60
CA ASP A 190 -8.57 -30.35 -12.89
C ASP A 190 -8.28 -29.34 -14.02
N ASP A 191 -7.76 -28.15 -13.69
CA ASP A 191 -7.40 -27.10 -14.65
C ASP A 191 -6.09 -26.39 -14.26
N PRO A 192 -4.93 -27.05 -14.46
CA PRO A 192 -3.62 -26.49 -14.11
C PRO A 192 -3.19 -25.29 -14.99
N ASN A 193 -3.93 -25.02 -16.08
CA ASN A 193 -3.68 -23.90 -16.99
C ASN A 193 -4.33 -22.59 -16.52
N GLY A 194 -4.96 -22.55 -15.36
CA GLY A 194 -5.44 -21.34 -14.71
C GLY A 194 -4.30 -20.34 -14.48
N ILE A 195 -4.64 -19.08 -14.28
CA ILE A 195 -3.69 -17.98 -14.10
C ILE A 195 -3.45 -17.67 -12.64
N PHE A 196 -4.52 -17.47 -11.87
CA PHE A 196 -4.44 -17.00 -10.49
C PHE A 196 -4.18 -18.14 -9.51
N GLU A 197 -3.42 -17.83 -8.47
CA GLU A 197 -3.13 -18.76 -7.37
C GLU A 197 -4.31 -18.89 -6.42
N THR A 198 -5.13 -17.84 -6.32
CA THR A 198 -6.35 -17.79 -5.50
C THR A 198 -7.49 -17.12 -6.26
N GLY A 199 -8.71 -17.44 -5.89
CA GLY A 199 -9.95 -16.78 -6.35
C GLY A 199 -10.65 -16.00 -5.24
N ASP A 200 -10.00 -15.85 -4.07
CA ASP A 200 -10.61 -15.21 -2.91
C ASP A 200 -10.37 -13.70 -2.90
N PHE A 201 -11.42 -12.96 -3.23
CA PHE A 201 -11.41 -11.50 -3.16
C PHE A 201 -11.45 -11.02 -1.71
N GLN A 202 -10.48 -10.20 -1.30
CA GLN A 202 -10.42 -9.62 0.03
C GLN A 202 -11.37 -8.41 0.14
N TYR A 203 -12.47 -8.60 0.89
CA TYR A 203 -13.54 -7.60 1.02
C TYR A 203 -13.03 -6.25 1.53
N ASP A 204 -12.23 -6.23 2.60
CA ASP A 204 -11.81 -4.99 3.24
C ASP A 204 -10.80 -4.20 2.37
N VAL A 205 -9.98 -4.87 1.58
CA VAL A 205 -9.07 -4.24 0.60
C VAL A 205 -9.89 -3.52 -0.48
N LEU A 206 -10.83 -4.23 -1.11
CA LEU A 206 -11.71 -3.65 -2.14
C LEU A 206 -12.58 -2.52 -1.58
N LYS A 207 -13.14 -2.69 -0.37
CA LYS A 207 -13.93 -1.68 0.33
C LYS A 207 -13.19 -0.37 0.53
N THR A 208 -11.92 -0.43 0.94
CA THR A 208 -11.09 0.75 1.13
C THR A 208 -10.90 1.48 -0.19
N ARG A 209 -10.55 0.77 -1.26
CA ARG A 209 -10.36 1.35 -2.59
C ARG A 209 -11.63 2.00 -3.13
N PHE A 210 -12.80 1.37 -2.97
CA PHE A 210 -14.06 1.96 -3.45
C PHE A 210 -14.47 3.21 -2.65
N ARG A 211 -14.14 3.26 -1.37
CA ARG A 211 -14.31 4.47 -0.54
C ARG A 211 -13.46 5.63 -1.08
N GLU A 212 -12.19 5.39 -1.40
CA GLU A 212 -11.31 6.40 -2.00
C GLU A 212 -11.86 6.92 -3.34
N MET A 213 -12.29 5.99 -4.22
CA MET A 213 -12.89 6.35 -5.50
C MET A 213 -14.12 7.24 -5.34
N ALA A 214 -14.97 6.97 -4.33
CA ALA A 214 -16.15 7.78 -4.04
C ALA A 214 -15.78 9.17 -3.52
N PHE A 215 -14.73 9.32 -2.70
CA PHE A 215 -14.22 10.62 -2.27
C PHE A 215 -13.64 11.45 -3.43
N LEU A 216 -12.92 10.81 -4.34
CA LEU A 216 -12.28 11.48 -5.49
C LEU A 216 -13.28 11.90 -6.56
N ASN A 217 -14.48 11.31 -6.56
CA ASN A 217 -15.54 11.58 -7.54
C ASN A 217 -16.80 12.09 -6.82
N ARG A 218 -16.79 13.37 -6.53
CA ARG A 218 -17.89 14.05 -5.82
C ARG A 218 -19.26 13.66 -6.38
N GLY A 219 -20.17 13.21 -5.50
CA GLY A 219 -21.56 12.90 -5.84
C GLY A 219 -21.78 11.53 -6.51
N ILE A 220 -20.73 10.74 -6.79
CA ILE A 220 -20.90 9.35 -7.23
C ILE A 220 -21.39 8.49 -6.06
N ARG A 221 -22.28 7.55 -6.36
CA ARG A 221 -22.76 6.53 -5.42
C ARG A 221 -22.15 5.18 -5.77
N ILE A 222 -21.29 4.65 -4.91
CA ILE A 222 -20.70 3.32 -5.07
C ILE A 222 -21.30 2.37 -4.04
N VAL A 223 -21.93 1.28 -4.50
CA VAL A 223 -22.51 0.23 -3.66
C VAL A 223 -21.65 -1.01 -3.79
N PHE A 224 -21.12 -1.47 -2.68
CA PHE A 224 -20.29 -2.69 -2.63
C PHE A 224 -20.96 -3.77 -1.80
N ARG A 225 -21.24 -4.91 -2.42
CA ARG A 225 -21.91 -6.06 -1.85
C ARG A 225 -21.00 -7.30 -1.81
N ASP A 226 -21.06 -8.01 -0.71
CA ASP A 226 -20.45 -9.34 -0.60
C ASP A 226 -21.56 -10.35 -0.24
N GLU A 227 -21.92 -11.19 -1.19
CA GLU A 227 -22.95 -12.23 -1.03
C GLU A 227 -22.37 -13.57 -0.56
N ARG A 228 -21.04 -13.69 -0.41
CA ARG A 228 -20.36 -14.94 -0.05
C ARG A 228 -20.67 -15.42 1.39
N PRO A 229 -20.68 -14.51 2.41
CA PRO A 229 -21.07 -14.90 3.77
C PRO A 229 -22.54 -15.33 3.86
N GLU A 230 -22.90 -16.05 4.94
CA GLU A 230 -24.30 -16.38 5.25
C GLU A 230 -25.16 -15.12 5.39
N GLU A 231 -24.63 -14.11 6.09
CA GLU A 231 -25.19 -12.77 6.15
C GLU A 231 -24.46 -11.86 5.15
N PRO A 232 -25.10 -11.46 4.04
CA PRO A 232 -24.47 -10.57 3.05
C PRO A 232 -24.05 -9.24 3.66
N LYS A 233 -22.89 -8.75 3.25
CA LYS A 233 -22.40 -7.43 3.64
C LYS A 233 -22.68 -6.42 2.54
N GLU A 234 -23.08 -5.21 2.90
CA GLU A 234 -23.24 -4.09 1.96
C GLU A 234 -22.64 -2.83 2.55
N ASN A 235 -21.87 -2.09 1.74
CA ASN A 235 -21.44 -0.74 2.03
C ASN A 235 -21.85 0.19 0.90
N VAL A 236 -22.31 1.38 1.27
CA VAL A 236 -22.66 2.46 0.33
C VAL A 236 -21.72 3.64 0.60
N PHE A 237 -21.02 4.07 -0.44
CA PHE A 237 -20.12 5.22 -0.40
C PHE A 237 -20.69 6.32 -1.27
N HIS A 238 -20.95 7.48 -0.67
CA HIS A 238 -21.49 8.64 -1.36
C HIS A 238 -21.08 9.90 -0.59
N TYR A 239 -20.26 10.76 -1.21
CA TYR A 239 -19.66 11.92 -0.56
C TYR A 239 -19.86 13.19 -1.38
N GLU A 240 -20.75 14.07 -0.90
CA GLU A 240 -21.06 15.33 -1.56
C GLU A 240 -19.94 16.38 -1.41
N GLY A 241 -19.15 16.30 -0.37
CA GLY A 241 -17.99 17.18 -0.13
C GLY A 241 -16.71 16.75 -0.84
N GLY A 242 -16.70 15.56 -1.47
CA GLY A 242 -15.56 15.08 -2.25
C GLY A 242 -14.27 15.00 -1.45
N ILE A 243 -13.18 15.55 -1.98
CA ILE A 243 -11.86 15.48 -1.32
C ILE A 243 -11.77 16.25 0.01
N SER A 244 -12.68 17.20 0.28
CA SER A 244 -12.76 17.85 1.59
C SER A 244 -13.26 16.88 2.66
N GLU A 245 -14.25 16.04 2.36
CA GLU A 245 -14.70 14.97 3.24
C GLU A 245 -13.62 13.89 3.39
N PHE A 246 -12.81 13.66 2.35
CA PHE A 246 -11.69 12.73 2.41
C PHE A 246 -10.65 13.20 3.44
N VAL A 247 -10.28 14.48 3.45
CA VAL A 247 -9.37 15.03 4.46
C VAL A 247 -9.97 14.93 5.87
N LYS A 248 -11.28 15.19 6.02
CA LYS A 248 -11.97 14.98 7.31
C LYS A 248 -11.92 13.51 7.74
N PHE A 249 -12.07 12.58 6.81
CA PHE A 249 -11.95 11.15 7.06
C PHE A 249 -10.55 10.75 7.53
N ILE A 250 -9.48 11.25 6.87
CA ILE A 250 -8.08 11.03 7.28
C ILE A 250 -7.83 11.56 8.70
N ASN A 251 -8.50 12.64 9.07
CA ASN A 251 -8.35 13.29 10.37
C ASN A 251 -9.34 12.80 11.45
N LYS A 252 -10.23 11.83 11.16
CA LYS A 252 -11.31 11.46 12.10
C LYS A 252 -10.80 11.04 13.48
N ASN A 253 -9.60 10.44 13.55
CA ASN A 253 -8.97 9.97 14.77
C ASN A 253 -7.93 10.95 15.34
N LYS A 254 -7.81 12.17 14.77
CA LYS A 254 -6.83 13.20 15.13
C LYS A 254 -7.54 14.45 15.64
N GLU A 255 -6.86 15.29 16.43
CA GLU A 255 -7.37 16.61 16.78
C GLU A 255 -7.00 17.61 15.71
N VAL A 256 -8.01 18.21 15.07
CA VAL A 256 -7.82 19.19 14.00
C VAL A 256 -7.67 20.60 14.60
N LEU A 257 -6.79 21.41 14.00
CA LEU A 257 -6.55 22.79 14.45
C LEU A 257 -7.71 23.74 14.08
N PHE A 258 -8.47 23.42 13.08
CA PHE A 258 -9.65 24.17 12.62
C PHE A 258 -10.66 23.20 11.97
N ALA A 259 -11.96 23.53 12.06
CA ALA A 259 -13.05 22.60 11.76
C ALA A 259 -13.16 22.23 10.27
N GLU A 260 -13.05 23.22 9.36
CA GLU A 260 -13.27 23.00 7.92
C GLU A 260 -11.94 22.94 7.17
N PRO A 261 -11.71 21.91 6.32
CA PRO A 261 -10.53 21.86 5.46
C PRO A 261 -10.45 23.04 4.51
N ILE A 262 -9.24 23.52 4.25
CA ILE A 262 -8.98 24.48 3.20
C ILE A 262 -9.17 23.77 1.86
N TYR A 263 -10.03 24.29 1.00
CA TYR A 263 -10.32 23.73 -0.31
C TYR A 263 -9.91 24.72 -1.40
N ILE A 264 -9.13 24.24 -2.35
CA ILE A 264 -8.62 25.00 -3.50
C ILE A 264 -8.99 24.21 -4.76
N SER A 265 -9.55 24.88 -5.75
CA SER A 265 -9.83 24.24 -7.04
C SER A 265 -9.70 25.24 -8.19
N GLY A 266 -9.39 24.72 -9.38
CA GLY A 266 -9.36 25.51 -10.59
C GLY A 266 -8.97 24.72 -11.82
N LEU A 267 -9.27 25.35 -12.97
CA LEU A 267 -8.94 24.86 -14.29
C LEU A 267 -7.89 25.77 -14.92
N VAL A 268 -6.77 25.22 -15.34
CA VAL A 268 -5.70 25.95 -16.05
C VAL A 268 -5.42 25.22 -17.36
N GLY A 269 -5.83 25.84 -18.48
CA GLY A 269 -5.86 25.14 -19.76
C GLY A 269 -6.85 23.96 -19.69
N MET A 270 -6.35 22.75 -19.94
CA MET A 270 -7.13 21.49 -19.84
C MET A 270 -6.82 20.72 -18.54
N THR A 271 -5.98 21.27 -17.66
CA THR A 271 -5.64 20.63 -16.39
C THR A 271 -6.54 21.15 -15.27
N SER A 272 -7.33 20.25 -14.67
CA SER A 272 -8.08 20.54 -13.45
C SER A 272 -7.23 20.18 -12.24
N VAL A 273 -7.19 21.07 -11.25
CA VAL A 273 -6.48 20.89 -9.98
C VAL A 273 -7.47 21.06 -8.84
N GLU A 274 -7.49 20.10 -7.93
CA GLU A 274 -8.24 20.17 -6.68
C GLU A 274 -7.29 19.82 -5.52
N VAL A 275 -7.30 20.63 -4.48
CA VAL A 275 -6.52 20.40 -3.25
C VAL A 275 -7.44 20.62 -2.05
N ALA A 276 -7.46 19.67 -1.15
CA ALA A 276 -8.04 19.85 0.18
C ALA A 276 -6.96 19.60 1.23
N MET A 277 -6.90 20.43 2.28
CA MET A 277 -5.89 20.28 3.33
C MET A 277 -6.38 20.79 4.68
N GLN A 278 -5.87 20.17 5.75
CA GLN A 278 -6.20 20.52 7.12
C GLN A 278 -5.05 20.13 8.05
N TYR A 279 -4.73 20.99 9.02
CA TYR A 279 -3.73 20.68 10.03
C TYR A 279 -4.35 20.02 11.27
N ASN A 280 -3.59 19.12 11.85
CA ASN A 280 -3.92 18.40 13.06
C ASN A 280 -2.78 18.46 14.10
N ASP A 281 -2.97 17.86 15.25
CA ASP A 281 -2.03 17.85 16.38
C ASP A 281 -0.89 16.83 16.27
N THR A 282 -0.91 15.95 15.24
CA THR A 282 0.12 14.91 15.05
C THR A 282 1.42 15.48 14.47
N TYR A 283 2.51 14.71 14.54
CA TYR A 283 3.83 15.11 14.04
C TYR A 283 4.15 14.56 12.65
N SER A 284 3.25 13.77 12.07
CA SER A 284 3.40 13.18 10.74
C SER A 284 2.75 14.03 9.66
N GLU A 285 3.29 13.97 8.44
CA GLU A 285 2.62 14.47 7.24
C GLU A 285 1.86 13.33 6.56
N ASN A 286 0.63 13.62 6.10
CA ASN A 286 -0.24 12.69 5.40
C ASN A 286 -0.75 13.35 4.12
N ILE A 287 0.11 13.36 3.09
CA ILE A 287 -0.20 13.96 1.79
C ILE A 287 -0.37 12.83 0.78
N PHE A 288 -1.57 12.73 0.21
CA PHE A 288 -1.89 11.76 -0.82
C PHE A 288 -2.13 12.47 -2.15
N ALA A 289 -1.48 11.97 -3.19
CA ALA A 289 -1.45 12.56 -4.50
C ALA A 289 -2.16 11.66 -5.53
N PHE A 290 -3.01 12.26 -6.37
CA PHE A 290 -3.82 11.54 -7.34
C PHE A 290 -3.75 12.19 -8.72
N VAL A 291 -3.76 11.37 -9.77
CA VAL A 291 -3.82 11.80 -11.17
C VAL A 291 -4.91 11.00 -11.87
N ASN A 292 -5.96 11.67 -12.37
CA ASN A 292 -7.12 11.02 -12.98
C ASN A 292 -7.68 9.88 -12.10
N ASN A 293 -7.81 10.14 -10.78
CA ASN A 293 -8.26 9.22 -9.73
C ASN A 293 -7.31 8.04 -9.42
N ILE A 294 -6.13 8.00 -10.03
CA ILE A 294 -5.11 7.00 -9.76
C ILE A 294 -4.20 7.53 -8.66
N HIS A 295 -4.02 6.78 -7.58
CA HIS A 295 -3.06 7.11 -6.53
C HIS A 295 -1.64 7.03 -7.07
N THR A 296 -0.84 8.07 -6.81
CA THR A 296 0.57 8.15 -7.21
C THR A 296 1.45 8.14 -5.96
N PRO A 297 1.76 6.97 -5.39
CA PRO A 297 2.51 6.87 -4.13
C PRO A 297 3.92 7.46 -4.22
N ASP A 298 4.56 7.41 -5.39
CA ASP A 298 5.85 8.04 -5.64
C ASP A 298 5.71 9.53 -6.02
N GLY A 299 4.50 10.09 -5.89
CA GLY A 299 4.20 11.49 -6.21
C GLY A 299 4.26 11.77 -7.71
N GLY A 300 5.16 12.67 -8.09
CA GLY A 300 5.28 13.20 -9.44
C GLY A 300 5.23 14.73 -9.41
N THR A 301 5.16 15.36 -10.55
CA THR A 301 5.33 16.82 -10.70
C THR A 301 4.32 17.68 -9.93
N HIS A 302 3.09 17.20 -9.71
CA HIS A 302 2.03 17.90 -8.98
C HIS A 302 2.36 18.06 -7.48
N LEU A 303 2.95 17.05 -6.84
CA LEU A 303 3.26 17.08 -5.41
C LEU A 303 4.37 18.10 -5.07
N PRO A 304 5.53 18.16 -5.73
CA PRO A 304 6.49 19.26 -5.59
C PRO A 304 5.89 20.63 -5.88
N GLY A 305 4.98 20.74 -6.85
CA GLY A 305 4.25 21.99 -7.13
C GLY A 305 3.45 22.47 -5.92
N PHE A 306 2.70 21.57 -5.29
CA PHE A 306 1.97 21.85 -4.05
C PHE A 306 2.91 22.21 -2.89
N ASN A 307 3.95 21.41 -2.63
CA ASN A 307 4.89 21.63 -1.53
C ASN A 307 5.62 22.97 -1.64
N MET A 308 6.01 23.36 -2.84
CA MET A 308 6.65 24.67 -3.10
C MET A 308 5.68 25.83 -2.83
N ALA A 309 4.42 25.72 -3.31
CA ALA A 309 3.41 26.74 -3.09
C ALA A 309 3.12 26.91 -1.59
N LEU A 310 2.89 25.82 -0.88
CA LEU A 310 2.60 25.79 0.55
C LEU A 310 3.71 26.49 1.34
N THR A 311 4.95 26.04 1.15
CA THR A 311 6.11 26.58 1.89
C THR A 311 6.32 28.06 1.60
N ARG A 312 6.22 28.47 0.35
CA ARG A 312 6.36 29.88 -0.05
C ARG A 312 5.28 30.76 0.57
N VAL A 313 4.01 30.38 0.42
CA VAL A 313 2.88 31.19 0.90
C VAL A 313 2.89 31.36 2.41
N ILE A 314 3.19 30.30 3.16
CA ILE A 314 3.28 30.37 4.64
C ILE A 314 4.43 31.31 5.06
N ASN A 315 5.59 31.24 4.42
CA ASN A 315 6.70 32.17 4.70
C ASN A 315 6.36 33.61 4.35
N ASP A 316 5.77 33.84 3.16
CA ASP A 316 5.41 35.19 2.68
C ASP A 316 4.37 35.83 3.62
N TYR A 317 3.35 35.06 4.04
CA TYR A 317 2.35 35.52 5.01
C TYR A 317 2.98 35.83 6.37
N GLY A 318 3.83 34.91 6.89
CA GLY A 318 4.54 35.11 8.15
C GLY A 318 5.42 36.36 8.16
N ARG A 319 6.09 36.65 7.04
CA ARG A 319 6.90 37.88 6.86
C ARG A 319 6.03 39.13 6.79
N LYS A 320 4.99 39.10 5.96
CA LYS A 320 4.07 40.24 5.76
C LYS A 320 3.41 40.69 7.06
N HIS A 321 3.04 39.73 7.90
CA HIS A 321 2.37 40.00 9.19
C HIS A 321 3.32 40.07 10.40
N ASN A 322 4.65 40.14 10.17
CA ASN A 322 5.70 40.23 11.20
C ASN A 322 5.69 39.10 12.24
N ILE A 323 5.10 37.92 11.90
CA ILE A 323 5.16 36.72 12.72
C ILE A 323 6.57 36.12 12.60
N LEU A 324 7.13 36.10 11.40
CA LEU A 324 8.53 35.82 11.11
C LEU A 324 9.28 37.18 11.06
N LYS A 325 10.25 37.39 11.95
CA LYS A 325 11.05 38.62 11.99
C LYS A 325 12.08 38.62 10.86
N ALA A 326 12.57 39.80 10.50
CA ALA A 326 13.53 39.94 9.40
C ALA A 326 14.79 39.07 9.55
N ASN A 327 15.24 38.83 10.78
CA ASN A 327 16.42 38.00 11.09
C ASN A 327 16.12 36.51 11.29
N ASP A 328 14.85 36.11 11.30
CA ASP A 328 14.49 34.68 11.44
C ASP A 328 14.79 33.96 10.12
N THR A 329 15.20 32.70 10.21
CA THR A 329 15.30 31.82 9.04
C THR A 329 13.91 31.48 8.51
N ASN A 330 13.79 31.29 7.20
CA ASN A 330 12.53 30.82 6.63
C ASN A 330 12.22 29.40 7.14
N LEU A 331 10.93 29.14 7.31
CA LEU A 331 10.43 27.79 7.57
C LEU A 331 10.77 26.89 6.38
N SER A 332 11.25 25.69 6.65
CA SER A 332 11.50 24.69 5.61
C SER A 332 10.21 24.01 5.16
N GLY A 333 10.30 23.23 4.08
CA GLY A 333 9.19 22.42 3.63
C GLY A 333 8.67 21.46 4.69
N GLU A 334 9.54 20.82 5.47
CA GLU A 334 9.16 19.92 6.57
C GLU A 334 8.42 20.66 7.68
N ASP A 335 8.91 21.85 8.07
CA ASP A 335 8.24 22.65 9.10
C ASP A 335 6.80 22.99 8.70
N THR A 336 6.55 23.20 7.41
CA THR A 336 5.23 23.57 6.89
C THR A 336 4.31 22.38 6.64
N ARG A 337 4.83 21.15 6.66
CA ARG A 337 4.04 19.93 6.46
C ARG A 337 3.82 19.10 7.72
N GLU A 338 4.48 19.42 8.83
CA GLU A 338 4.24 18.73 10.10
C GLU A 338 2.78 18.89 10.56
N GLY A 339 2.08 17.77 10.78
CA GLY A 339 0.67 17.75 11.15
C GLY A 339 -0.30 18.06 9.99
N LEU A 340 0.17 18.08 8.76
CA LEU A 340 -0.65 18.34 7.58
C LEU A 340 -1.29 17.04 7.04
N ALA A 341 -2.60 17.03 6.89
CA ALA A 341 -3.34 16.08 6.07
C ALA A 341 -3.79 16.80 4.79
N ALA A 342 -3.44 16.27 3.62
CA ALA A 342 -3.80 16.88 2.35
C ALA A 342 -4.06 15.84 1.26
N ILE A 343 -5.01 16.17 0.38
CA ILE A 343 -5.27 15.47 -0.88
C ILE A 343 -4.93 16.43 -2.01
N VAL A 344 -4.07 16.00 -2.93
CA VAL A 344 -3.70 16.73 -4.14
C VAL A 344 -4.16 15.92 -5.34
N SER A 345 -5.23 16.35 -6.00
CA SER A 345 -5.81 15.68 -7.14
C SER A 345 -5.67 16.53 -8.39
N VAL A 346 -5.12 15.96 -9.46
CA VAL A 346 -5.05 16.59 -10.77
C VAL A 346 -5.74 15.72 -11.81
N LYS A 347 -6.46 16.36 -12.76
CA LYS A 347 -7.11 15.70 -13.88
C LYS A 347 -6.61 16.35 -15.17
N LEU A 348 -6.08 15.54 -16.09
CA LEU A 348 -5.53 16.01 -17.36
C LEU A 348 -5.82 14.99 -18.48
N GLU A 349 -5.83 15.49 -19.73
CA GLU A 349 -6.19 14.67 -20.90
C GLU A 349 -5.15 13.60 -21.22
N ASP A 350 -3.85 13.94 -21.10
CA ASP A 350 -2.74 13.06 -21.48
C ASP A 350 -1.72 12.96 -20.34
N PRO A 351 -2.00 12.17 -19.27
CA PRO A 351 -1.05 11.96 -18.20
C PRO A 351 0.08 11.03 -18.62
N GLN A 352 1.32 11.49 -18.43
CA GLN A 352 2.53 10.73 -18.67
C GLN A 352 3.06 10.19 -17.34
N PHE A 353 3.11 8.86 -17.22
CA PHE A 353 3.65 8.21 -16.03
C PHE A 353 5.03 7.62 -16.31
N GLU A 354 5.91 7.59 -15.30
CA GLU A 354 7.26 7.04 -15.43
C GLU A 354 7.27 5.50 -15.55
N SER A 355 6.19 4.82 -15.14
CA SER A 355 6.09 3.35 -15.17
C SER A 355 4.68 2.87 -15.50
N GLN A 356 4.54 1.59 -15.87
CA GLN A 356 3.26 0.93 -16.12
C GLN A 356 2.36 0.89 -14.87
N THR A 357 2.95 0.89 -13.68
CA THR A 357 2.22 0.93 -12.39
C THR A 357 1.60 2.28 -12.10
N LYS A 358 1.86 3.31 -12.92
CA LYS A 358 1.32 4.67 -12.81
C LYS A 358 1.62 5.34 -11.45
N SER A 359 2.70 4.94 -10.78
CA SER A 359 3.04 5.40 -9.43
C SER A 359 3.55 6.84 -9.36
N LYS A 360 4.01 7.41 -10.49
CA LYS A 360 4.61 8.75 -10.53
C LYS A 360 4.28 9.50 -11.82
N LEU A 361 3.78 10.75 -11.67
CA LEU A 361 3.46 11.63 -12.81
C LEU A 361 4.71 12.32 -13.34
N GLY A 362 4.91 12.26 -14.68
CA GLY A 362 6.04 12.86 -15.39
C GLY A 362 5.79 14.25 -16.01
N ASN A 363 4.53 14.63 -16.27
CA ASN A 363 4.18 15.91 -16.94
C ASN A 363 4.78 17.13 -16.24
N SER A 364 5.82 17.76 -16.82
CA SER A 364 6.59 18.83 -16.18
C SER A 364 5.79 20.12 -15.96
N GLU A 365 4.85 20.44 -16.86
CA GLU A 365 3.99 21.64 -16.80
C GLU A 365 3.06 21.64 -15.59
N VAL A 366 2.64 20.47 -15.12
CA VAL A 366 1.72 20.32 -13.98
C VAL A 366 2.30 20.90 -12.70
N ARG A 367 3.62 20.82 -12.52
CA ARG A 367 4.32 21.44 -11.39
C ARG A 367 4.08 22.96 -11.31
N THR A 368 4.19 23.63 -12.44
CA THR A 368 3.98 25.09 -12.51
C THR A 368 2.51 25.45 -12.32
N ILE A 369 1.61 24.68 -12.93
CA ILE A 369 0.16 24.87 -12.82
C ILE A 369 -0.27 24.78 -11.34
N VAL A 370 0.09 23.69 -10.66
CA VAL A 370 -0.26 23.48 -9.25
C VAL A 370 0.36 24.56 -8.36
N ASN A 371 1.66 24.87 -8.55
CA ASN A 371 2.33 25.90 -7.75
C ASN A 371 1.67 27.30 -7.91
N SER A 372 1.26 27.66 -9.11
CA SER A 372 0.64 28.96 -9.35
C SER A 372 -0.78 29.04 -8.78
N LEU A 373 -1.61 28.01 -9.05
CA LEU A 373 -3.00 27.99 -8.60
C LEU A 373 -3.09 27.93 -7.07
N VAL A 374 -2.40 26.97 -6.47
CA VAL A 374 -2.38 26.80 -5.01
C VAL A 374 -1.77 28.02 -4.35
N GLY A 375 -0.66 28.54 -4.89
CA GLY A 375 0.01 29.72 -4.35
C GLY A 375 -0.89 30.94 -4.28
N LYS A 376 -1.70 31.19 -5.32
CA LYS A 376 -2.63 32.31 -5.35
C LYS A 376 -3.79 32.10 -4.37
N GLN A 377 -4.53 31.00 -4.51
CA GLN A 377 -5.75 30.80 -3.71
C GLN A 377 -5.45 30.59 -2.22
N LEU A 378 -4.32 29.93 -1.88
CA LEU A 378 -3.92 29.79 -0.49
C LEU A 378 -3.54 31.15 0.13
N ALA A 379 -2.85 32.02 -0.61
CA ALA A 379 -2.52 33.35 -0.12
C ALA A 379 -3.79 34.17 0.15
N ASP A 380 -4.75 34.15 -0.78
CA ASP A 380 -6.04 34.82 -0.62
C ASP A 380 -6.78 34.25 0.61
N TYR A 381 -6.83 32.92 0.76
CA TYR A 381 -7.50 32.25 1.89
C TYR A 381 -6.90 32.65 3.26
N LEU A 382 -5.55 32.69 3.37
CA LEU A 382 -4.89 33.07 4.63
C LEU A 382 -5.16 34.52 5.02
N GLU A 383 -5.26 35.43 4.04
CA GLU A 383 -5.63 36.83 4.30
C GLU A 383 -7.11 36.96 4.76
N GLU A 384 -8.00 36.16 4.20
CA GLU A 384 -9.43 36.13 4.59
C GLU A 384 -9.65 35.43 5.93
N ASN A 385 -8.76 34.53 6.35
CA ASN A 385 -8.89 33.72 7.55
C ASN A 385 -7.67 33.85 8.49
N PRO A 386 -7.42 35.05 9.09
CA PRO A 386 -6.22 35.30 9.87
C PRO A 386 -6.09 34.43 11.14
N GLN A 387 -7.20 33.96 11.69
CA GLN A 387 -7.17 33.05 12.84
C GLN A 387 -6.62 31.67 12.44
N VAL A 388 -7.05 31.13 11.31
CA VAL A 388 -6.55 29.85 10.75
C VAL A 388 -5.07 30.01 10.37
N ALA A 389 -4.72 31.13 9.71
CA ALA A 389 -3.34 31.43 9.35
C ALA A 389 -2.42 31.45 10.56
N LYS A 390 -2.86 32.05 11.69
CA LYS A 390 -2.10 32.05 12.93
C LYS A 390 -1.89 30.65 13.49
N LEU A 391 -2.94 29.80 13.54
CA LEU A 391 -2.83 28.42 14.02
C LEU A 391 -1.83 27.61 13.19
N ILE A 392 -1.87 27.75 11.85
CA ILE A 392 -0.94 27.10 10.94
C ILE A 392 0.50 27.58 11.23
N LEU A 393 0.73 28.90 11.31
CA LEU A 393 2.06 29.46 11.57
C LEU A 393 2.60 29.06 12.94
N ASP A 394 1.77 29.09 14.00
CA ASP A 394 2.17 28.67 15.33
C ASP A 394 2.61 27.20 15.32
N ARG A 395 1.92 26.33 14.55
CA ARG A 395 2.29 24.93 14.34
C ARG A 395 3.62 24.79 13.62
N CYS A 396 3.79 25.48 12.51
CA CYS A 396 5.04 25.46 11.72
C CYS A 396 6.24 25.97 12.53
N LEU A 397 6.06 27.01 13.33
CA LEU A 397 7.11 27.53 14.21
C LEU A 397 7.49 26.54 15.32
N ALA A 398 6.49 25.82 15.88
CA ALA A 398 6.74 24.77 16.85
C ALA A 398 7.55 23.63 16.24
N ALA A 399 7.21 23.20 15.01
CA ALA A 399 7.94 22.19 14.25
C ALA A 399 9.39 22.63 13.96
N SER A 400 9.59 23.87 13.50
CA SER A 400 10.92 24.42 13.22
C SER A 400 11.81 24.44 14.48
N ARG A 401 11.28 24.88 15.61
CA ARG A 401 12.01 24.86 16.90
C ARG A 401 12.37 23.43 17.33
N ALA A 402 11.45 22.48 17.17
CA ALA A 402 11.70 21.09 17.50
C ALA A 402 12.81 20.48 16.63
N ARG A 403 12.79 20.77 15.33
CA ARG A 403 13.80 20.30 14.38
C ARG A 403 15.17 20.93 14.66
N GLU A 404 15.23 22.22 14.96
CA GLU A 404 16.50 22.85 15.36
C GLU A 404 17.08 22.24 16.63
N ALA A 405 16.22 21.96 17.63
CA ALA A 405 16.63 21.29 18.85
C ALA A 405 17.17 19.88 18.57
N ALA A 406 16.47 19.12 17.72
CA ALA A 406 16.88 17.78 17.30
C ALA A 406 18.23 17.82 16.55
N ARG A 407 18.44 18.79 15.66
CA ARG A 407 19.71 18.99 14.96
C ARG A 407 20.85 19.33 15.90
N LYS A 408 20.65 20.26 16.84
CA LYS A 408 21.64 20.61 17.86
C LYS A 408 22.01 19.40 18.72
N ALA A 409 21.04 18.59 19.12
CA ALA A 409 21.29 17.37 19.90
C ALA A 409 22.12 16.35 19.09
N ARG A 410 21.80 16.17 17.80
CA ARG A 410 22.61 15.31 16.89
C ARG A 410 24.03 15.82 16.71
N ASP A 411 24.21 17.11 16.45
CA ASP A 411 25.53 17.72 16.25
C ASP A 411 26.41 17.58 17.50
N LEU A 412 25.83 17.72 18.70
CA LEU A 412 26.52 17.49 19.96
C LEU A 412 26.93 16.03 20.12
N THR A 413 26.07 15.09 19.74
CA THR A 413 26.37 13.65 19.77
C THR A 413 27.46 13.33 18.74
N ARG A 414 27.35 13.86 17.51
CA ARG A 414 28.33 13.66 16.44
C ARG A 414 29.71 14.23 16.78
N ARG A 415 29.79 15.40 17.47
CA ARG A 415 31.06 15.96 17.97
C ARG A 415 31.69 15.10 19.05
N LYS A 416 30.91 14.48 19.92
CA LYS A 416 31.40 13.50 20.90
C LYS A 416 31.91 12.22 20.21
N THR A 417 31.27 11.79 19.13
CA THR A 417 31.60 10.57 18.38
C THR A 417 32.81 10.76 17.43
N VAL A 418 33.14 11.99 17.03
CA VAL A 418 34.36 12.27 16.23
C VAL A 418 35.63 12.14 17.07
N LEU A 419 35.51 12.26 18.39
CA LEU A 419 36.64 11.98 19.33
C LEU A 419 36.72 10.51 19.77
N GLU A 420 35.60 9.76 19.65
CA GLU A 420 35.54 8.32 19.83
C GLU A 420 35.11 7.75 18.48
N SER A 421 36.03 7.14 17.73
CA SER A 421 35.81 6.51 16.42
C SER A 421 34.36 5.97 16.24
N ALA A 422 33.74 6.18 15.08
CA ALA A 422 32.36 5.77 14.75
C ALA A 422 32.03 4.35 15.24
N SER A 423 31.73 4.21 16.53
CA SER A 423 31.43 2.91 17.12
C SER A 423 29.96 2.60 16.93
N LEU A 424 29.71 1.45 16.34
CA LEU A 424 28.40 0.80 16.34
C LEU A 424 27.86 0.70 17.77
N PRO A 425 26.54 0.63 17.97
CA PRO A 425 25.97 0.48 19.31
C PRO A 425 26.65 -0.66 20.07
N GLY A 426 27.13 -0.42 21.28
CA GLY A 426 27.89 -1.43 22.04
C GLY A 426 27.13 -2.72 22.30
N LYS A 427 25.80 -2.70 22.17
CA LYS A 427 24.92 -3.88 22.26
C LYS A 427 24.74 -4.63 20.94
N LEU A 428 25.12 -4.05 19.79
CA LEU A 428 25.04 -4.69 18.49
C LEU A 428 26.10 -5.80 18.39
N ALA A 429 25.66 -7.02 18.11
CA ALA A 429 26.54 -8.09 17.67
C ALA A 429 26.50 -8.12 16.13
N ASP A 430 27.44 -7.45 15.50
CA ASP A 430 27.50 -7.31 14.04
C ASP A 430 27.95 -8.60 13.33
N CYS A 431 27.72 -8.70 12.03
CA CYS A 431 28.21 -9.79 11.18
C CYS A 431 29.54 -9.42 10.52
N SER A 432 30.25 -10.42 9.97
CA SER A 432 31.54 -10.22 9.32
C SER A 432 31.47 -9.92 7.82
N GLU A 433 30.33 -10.24 7.16
CA GLU A 433 30.08 -9.91 5.77
C GLU A 433 29.97 -8.39 5.59
N ARG A 434 30.47 -7.90 4.47
CA ARG A 434 30.48 -6.47 4.15
C ARG A 434 29.54 -6.10 3.00
N ASP A 435 29.06 -7.08 2.25
CA ASP A 435 28.06 -6.87 1.20
C ASP A 435 26.68 -6.76 1.85
N PRO A 436 26.06 -5.56 1.87
CA PRO A 436 24.74 -5.36 2.49
C PRO A 436 23.67 -6.32 1.95
N GLY A 437 23.73 -6.65 0.65
CA GLY A 437 22.77 -7.53 -0.01
C GLY A 437 22.76 -8.97 0.52
N LYS A 438 23.80 -9.36 1.26
CA LYS A 438 23.93 -10.68 1.90
C LYS A 438 23.69 -10.64 3.40
N CYS A 439 23.60 -9.45 4.00
CA CYS A 439 23.51 -9.27 5.46
C CYS A 439 22.07 -9.13 5.92
N GLU A 440 21.80 -9.64 7.12
CA GLU A 440 20.53 -9.45 7.80
C GLU A 440 20.73 -9.11 9.27
N ILE A 441 19.80 -8.31 9.83
CA ILE A 441 19.82 -7.92 11.24
C ILE A 441 18.53 -8.35 11.92
N PHE A 442 18.66 -9.01 13.07
CA PHE A 442 17.53 -9.36 13.94
C PHE A 442 17.41 -8.34 15.07
N LEU A 443 16.26 -7.71 15.17
CA LEU A 443 15.86 -6.87 16.29
C LEU A 443 15.16 -7.77 17.31
N VAL A 444 15.86 -8.04 18.42
CA VAL A 444 15.43 -9.06 19.37
C VAL A 444 14.94 -8.43 20.65
N GLU A 445 13.79 -8.90 21.15
CA GLU A 445 13.25 -8.45 22.41
C GLU A 445 14.07 -8.94 23.60
N GLY A 446 14.62 -7.99 24.37
CA GLY A 446 15.33 -8.25 25.61
C GLY A 446 16.76 -8.82 25.46
N ASP A 447 17.50 -8.73 26.56
CA ASP A 447 18.90 -9.21 26.62
C ASP A 447 18.98 -10.75 26.69
N SER A 448 17.95 -11.43 27.25
CA SER A 448 17.95 -12.90 27.39
C SER A 448 17.83 -13.58 26.01
N ALA A 449 16.77 -13.27 25.26
CA ALA A 449 16.60 -13.77 23.90
C ALA A 449 17.72 -13.30 22.98
N GLY A 450 18.20 -12.05 23.15
CA GLY A 450 19.38 -11.52 22.48
C GLY A 450 20.64 -12.34 22.73
N GLY A 451 20.81 -12.90 23.93
CA GLY A 451 21.90 -13.81 24.28
C GLY A 451 21.84 -15.14 23.52
N SER A 452 20.66 -15.80 23.53
CA SER A 452 20.41 -17.03 22.77
C SER A 452 20.60 -16.82 21.27
N ALA A 453 20.07 -15.73 20.72
CA ALA A 453 20.21 -15.37 19.32
C ALA A 453 21.67 -15.12 18.92
N LYS A 454 22.46 -14.43 19.75
CA LYS A 454 23.92 -14.24 19.52
C LYS A 454 24.69 -15.52 19.47
N MET A 455 24.31 -16.53 20.26
CA MET A 455 24.95 -17.84 20.26
C MET A 455 24.52 -18.70 19.08
N GLY A 456 23.22 -18.62 18.69
CA GLY A 456 22.65 -19.46 17.64
C GLY A 456 22.86 -18.93 16.20
N ARG A 457 23.15 -17.64 16.01
CA ARG A 457 23.27 -17.01 14.70
C ARG A 457 24.43 -17.52 13.85
N ASP A 458 24.34 -17.40 12.56
CA ASP A 458 25.49 -17.39 11.67
C ASP A 458 26.18 -16.02 11.74
N ARG A 459 27.40 -16.02 12.32
CA ARG A 459 28.19 -14.79 12.51
C ARG A 459 28.69 -14.18 11.21
N HIS A 460 28.64 -14.92 10.13
CA HIS A 460 29.11 -14.44 8.83
C HIS A 460 28.18 -13.35 8.31
N PHE A 461 26.86 -13.58 8.27
CA PHE A 461 25.90 -12.67 7.63
C PHE A 461 24.75 -12.19 8.54
N GLN A 462 24.61 -12.73 9.77
CA GLN A 462 23.56 -12.33 10.70
C GLN A 462 24.07 -11.43 11.81
N ALA A 463 23.46 -10.27 11.98
CA ALA A 463 23.66 -9.35 13.09
C ALA A 463 22.50 -9.43 14.09
N ILE A 464 22.77 -9.19 15.38
CA ILE A 464 21.77 -9.17 16.45
C ILE A 464 21.83 -7.84 17.18
N LEU A 465 20.67 -7.17 17.27
CA LEU A 465 20.48 -5.97 18.07
C LEU A 465 19.40 -6.22 19.13
N PRO A 466 19.77 -6.46 20.40
CA PRO A 466 18.79 -6.55 21.48
C PRO A 466 18.16 -5.18 21.77
N LEU A 467 16.84 -5.16 21.92
CA LEU A 467 16.08 -3.98 22.33
C LEU A 467 15.60 -4.16 23.77
N ARG A 468 15.82 -3.17 24.64
CA ARG A 468 15.47 -3.25 26.05
C ARG A 468 14.08 -2.72 26.29
N GLY A 469 13.12 -3.63 26.45
CA GLY A 469 11.74 -3.31 26.78
C GLY A 469 10.99 -2.62 25.63
N LYS A 470 9.86 -1.99 25.97
CA LYS A 470 9.00 -1.30 25.00
C LYS A 470 9.70 -0.06 24.47
N ILE A 471 9.93 0.01 23.18
CA ILE A 471 10.45 1.22 22.54
C ILE A 471 9.42 2.36 22.58
N LEU A 472 9.89 3.57 22.36
CA LEU A 472 9.05 4.77 22.38
C LEU A 472 7.97 4.70 21.29
N ASN A 473 6.72 4.99 21.63
CA ASN A 473 5.65 5.18 20.65
C ASN A 473 5.86 6.49 19.89
N VAL A 474 6.35 6.38 18.67
CA VAL A 474 6.68 7.53 17.83
C VAL A 474 5.45 8.25 17.28
N GLU A 475 4.28 7.61 17.26
CA GLU A 475 3.02 8.24 16.83
C GLU A 475 2.62 9.42 17.74
N LYS A 476 2.95 9.33 19.03
CA LYS A 476 2.63 10.33 20.07
C LYS A 476 3.79 11.25 20.41
N THR A 477 4.93 11.14 19.73
CA THR A 477 6.17 11.73 20.23
C THR A 477 6.83 12.60 19.18
N ARG A 478 7.23 13.80 19.59
CA ARG A 478 7.96 14.73 18.73
C ARG A 478 9.33 14.15 18.34
N LEU A 479 9.79 14.51 17.13
CA LEU A 479 11.03 14.03 16.52
C LEU A 479 12.27 14.20 17.43
N ASP A 480 12.38 15.32 18.14
CA ASP A 480 13.52 15.58 19.06
C ASP A 480 13.60 14.53 20.17
N ARG A 481 12.47 14.08 20.71
CA ARG A 481 12.40 13.01 21.72
C ARG A 481 12.59 11.64 21.12
N VAL A 482 12.06 11.42 19.92
CA VAL A 482 12.27 10.17 19.16
C VAL A 482 13.76 9.95 18.96
N LEU A 483 14.49 10.96 18.47
CA LEU A 483 15.94 10.91 18.26
C LEU A 483 16.76 10.93 19.56
N ALA A 484 16.17 11.29 20.70
CA ALA A 484 16.82 11.20 22.00
C ALA A 484 16.72 9.79 22.62
N ASN A 485 15.78 8.95 22.15
CA ASN A 485 15.58 7.60 22.67
C ASN A 485 16.76 6.67 22.30
N GLU A 486 17.33 5.97 23.28
CA GLU A 486 18.52 5.14 23.09
C GLU A 486 18.29 3.93 22.18
N GLU A 487 17.10 3.30 22.23
CA GLU A 487 16.75 2.14 21.41
C GLU A 487 16.59 2.55 19.94
N ILE A 488 15.93 3.66 19.70
CA ILE A 488 15.75 4.23 18.35
C ILE A 488 17.09 4.69 17.78
N LYS A 489 17.94 5.34 18.56
CA LYS A 489 19.30 5.70 18.15
C LYS A 489 20.10 4.47 17.76
N ALA A 490 20.00 3.40 18.56
CA ALA A 490 20.72 2.16 18.27
C ALA A 490 20.28 1.55 16.93
N MET A 491 18.97 1.55 16.63
CA MET A 491 18.45 1.09 15.33
C MET A 491 18.94 1.96 14.17
N ILE A 492 18.79 3.29 14.27
CA ILE A 492 19.24 4.25 13.23
C ILE A 492 20.73 4.07 12.93
N THR A 493 21.56 3.95 14.00
CA THR A 493 23.02 3.77 13.87
C THR A 493 23.37 2.42 13.27
N ALA A 494 22.67 1.34 13.67
CA ALA A 494 22.89 0.00 13.14
C ALA A 494 22.58 -0.08 11.65
N PHE A 495 21.45 0.48 11.21
CA PHE A 495 21.03 0.45 9.80
C PHE A 495 21.92 1.32 8.90
N GLY A 496 22.40 2.45 9.41
CA GLY A 496 23.31 3.35 8.68
C GLY A 496 22.66 4.22 7.60
N CYS A 497 21.37 4.04 7.31
CA CYS A 497 20.67 4.74 6.22
C CYS A 497 20.06 6.10 6.63
N GLY A 498 20.25 6.57 7.87
CA GLY A 498 19.66 7.83 8.34
C GLY A 498 18.16 7.73 8.63
N VAL A 499 17.51 8.89 8.81
CA VAL A 499 16.07 8.99 9.12
C VAL A 499 15.52 10.33 8.64
N GLY A 500 14.27 10.37 8.18
CA GLY A 500 13.63 11.59 7.65
C GLY A 500 14.35 12.09 6.38
N ASP A 501 14.65 13.38 6.29
CA ASP A 501 15.35 13.99 5.13
C ASP A 501 16.76 13.43 4.87
N GLU A 502 17.42 12.88 5.90
CA GLU A 502 18.75 12.28 5.76
C GLU A 502 18.69 10.80 5.38
N PHE A 503 17.47 10.25 5.19
CA PHE A 503 17.28 8.86 4.83
C PHE A 503 17.83 8.60 3.41
N ASP A 504 18.76 7.66 3.33
CA ASP A 504 19.40 7.24 2.09
C ASP A 504 19.50 5.71 2.07
N ILE A 505 18.59 5.08 1.30
CA ILE A 505 18.50 3.63 1.20
C ILE A 505 19.80 2.98 0.70
N THR A 506 20.59 3.70 -0.10
CA THR A 506 21.87 3.18 -0.64
C THR A 506 22.92 2.95 0.44
N LYS A 507 22.73 3.51 1.63
CA LYS A 507 23.60 3.35 2.79
C LYS A 507 23.12 2.26 3.75
N LEU A 508 22.04 1.57 3.42
CA LEU A 508 21.51 0.49 4.24
C LEU A 508 22.57 -0.62 4.38
N ARG A 509 22.82 -1.04 5.63
CA ARG A 509 23.86 -2.03 5.95
C ARG A 509 23.38 -3.48 5.92
N TYR A 510 22.07 -3.71 5.93
CA TYR A 510 21.46 -5.03 5.99
C TYR A 510 20.26 -5.09 5.03
N ASP A 511 20.29 -6.03 4.10
CA ASP A 511 19.19 -6.23 3.15
C ASP A 511 17.89 -6.63 3.85
N ARG A 512 17.99 -7.37 4.96
CA ARG A 512 16.83 -7.81 5.72
C ARG A 512 16.90 -7.32 7.16
N ILE A 513 15.84 -6.65 7.59
CA ILE A 513 15.61 -6.21 8.97
C ILE A 513 14.47 -7.07 9.53
N VAL A 514 14.80 -7.95 10.46
CA VAL A 514 13.87 -8.95 10.99
C VAL A 514 13.45 -8.58 12.40
N CYS A 515 12.16 -8.28 12.59
CA CYS A 515 11.58 -8.10 13.92
C CYS A 515 11.35 -9.48 14.55
N MET A 516 12.07 -9.78 15.62
CA MET A 516 12.01 -11.06 16.34
C MET A 516 11.60 -10.79 17.80
N THR A 517 10.30 -10.87 18.07
CA THR A 517 9.66 -10.60 19.36
C THR A 517 9.03 -11.87 19.91
N ASP A 518 8.77 -11.89 21.21
CA ASP A 518 8.07 -12.96 21.88
C ASP A 518 6.66 -13.17 21.28
N ALA A 519 6.12 -14.36 21.40
CA ALA A 519 4.81 -14.71 20.86
C ALA A 519 3.63 -14.27 21.77
N ASP A 520 3.88 -13.46 22.78
CA ASP A 520 2.91 -12.95 23.72
C ASP A 520 2.37 -11.56 23.34
N VAL A 521 1.48 -11.01 24.18
CA VAL A 521 0.86 -9.70 23.96
C VAL A 521 1.88 -8.55 24.03
N ASP A 522 2.92 -8.66 24.86
CA ASP A 522 3.96 -7.65 24.99
C ASP A 522 4.88 -7.65 23.78
N GLY A 523 5.28 -8.83 23.28
CA GLY A 523 6.04 -8.97 22.05
C GLY A 523 5.29 -8.47 20.83
N SER A 524 3.99 -8.72 20.75
CA SER A 524 3.12 -8.16 19.71
C SER A 524 3.07 -6.63 19.78
N HIS A 525 3.02 -6.06 21.00
CA HIS A 525 3.08 -4.60 21.18
C HIS A 525 4.44 -4.01 20.77
N ILE A 526 5.56 -4.66 21.13
CA ILE A 526 6.90 -4.22 20.72
C ILE A 526 7.03 -4.26 19.20
N ARG A 527 6.52 -5.32 18.56
CA ARG A 527 6.53 -5.43 17.09
C ARG A 527 5.76 -4.28 16.44
N ILE A 528 4.55 -3.94 16.91
CA ILE A 528 3.79 -2.83 16.33
C ILE A 528 4.46 -1.48 16.58
N LEU A 529 5.14 -1.26 17.71
CA LEU A 529 5.94 -0.07 17.95
C LEU A 529 7.09 0.06 16.95
N MET A 530 7.79 -1.03 16.64
CA MET A 530 8.84 -1.05 15.60
C MET A 530 8.26 -0.75 14.22
N LEU A 531 7.15 -1.39 13.86
CA LEU A 531 6.49 -1.16 12.57
C LEU A 531 5.99 0.28 12.44
N THR A 532 5.48 0.88 13.53
CA THR A 532 5.11 2.30 13.56
C THR A 532 6.31 3.20 13.30
N PHE A 533 7.47 2.88 13.91
CA PHE A 533 8.71 3.62 13.66
C PHE A 533 9.17 3.50 12.20
N PHE A 534 9.19 2.31 11.63
CA PHE A 534 9.54 2.12 10.21
C PHE A 534 8.56 2.85 9.29
N TYR A 535 7.27 2.73 9.53
CA TYR A 535 6.24 3.36 8.72
C TYR A 535 6.34 4.89 8.74
N ARG A 536 6.59 5.50 9.91
CA ARG A 536 6.63 6.97 10.05
C ARG A 536 7.95 7.60 9.62
N TYR A 537 9.07 6.93 9.82
CA TYR A 537 10.40 7.54 9.67
C TYR A 537 11.34 6.84 8.67
N MET A 538 11.02 5.62 8.26
CA MET A 538 11.84 4.81 7.35
C MET A 538 10.97 4.03 6.37
N ARG A 539 9.90 4.65 5.89
CA ARG A 539 8.90 4.01 5.03
C ARG A 539 9.48 3.30 3.80
N PRO A 540 10.51 3.83 3.09
CA PRO A 540 11.10 3.13 1.97
C PRO A 540 11.67 1.74 2.32
N LEU A 541 12.02 1.46 3.58
CA LEU A 541 12.42 0.11 3.99
C LEU A 541 11.30 -0.91 3.88
N ILE A 542 10.05 -0.50 4.14
CA ILE A 542 8.88 -1.36 3.99
C ILE A 542 8.53 -1.50 2.50
N GLU A 543 8.48 -0.39 1.78
CA GLU A 543 8.08 -0.34 0.36
C GLU A 543 9.02 -1.14 -0.54
N GLN A 544 10.32 -1.12 -0.26
CA GLN A 544 11.33 -1.91 -0.99
C GLN A 544 11.48 -3.33 -0.46
N GLY A 545 10.78 -3.68 0.63
CA GLY A 545 10.68 -5.04 1.14
C GLY A 545 11.83 -5.51 1.99
N HIS A 546 12.48 -4.61 2.72
CA HIS A 546 13.57 -4.92 3.63
C HIS A 546 13.11 -5.33 5.04
N VAL A 547 11.83 -5.13 5.40
CA VAL A 547 11.30 -5.38 6.75
C VAL A 547 10.55 -6.71 6.80
N TYR A 548 10.89 -7.53 7.80
CA TYR A 548 10.31 -8.85 8.02
C TYR A 548 9.90 -9.03 9.48
N ALA A 549 8.91 -9.91 9.72
CA ALA A 549 8.57 -10.42 11.04
C ALA A 549 8.93 -11.91 11.11
N ALA A 550 9.76 -12.29 12.06
CA ALA A 550 10.08 -13.68 12.32
C ALA A 550 8.83 -14.42 12.85
N GLN A 551 8.71 -15.69 12.51
CA GLN A 551 7.67 -16.58 12.99
C GLN A 551 8.31 -17.71 13.81
N PRO A 552 8.53 -17.50 15.13
CA PRO A 552 8.98 -18.58 16.00
C PRO A 552 7.85 -19.58 16.24
N PRO A 553 8.16 -20.86 16.55
CA PRO A 553 7.13 -21.84 16.88
C PRO A 553 6.45 -21.51 18.21
N LEU A 554 5.16 -21.79 18.30
CA LEU A 554 4.35 -21.65 19.53
C LEU A 554 4.49 -22.87 20.44
N TYR A 555 4.66 -24.07 19.84
CA TYR A 555 4.69 -25.33 20.56
C TYR A 555 5.84 -26.22 20.10
N LYS A 556 6.37 -26.97 21.03
CA LYS A 556 7.25 -28.12 20.81
C LYS A 556 6.56 -29.38 21.31
N VAL A 557 6.37 -30.36 20.44
CA VAL A 557 5.78 -31.65 20.75
C VAL A 557 6.88 -32.72 20.72
N THR A 558 7.11 -33.39 21.84
CA THR A 558 8.10 -34.47 21.94
C THR A 558 7.40 -35.80 22.11
N TYR A 559 7.66 -36.73 21.17
CA TYR A 559 7.17 -38.09 21.24
C TYR A 559 8.24 -39.08 20.74
N GLN A 560 8.52 -40.12 21.53
CA GLN A 560 9.49 -41.20 21.20
C GLN A 560 10.87 -40.68 20.67
N LYS A 561 11.41 -39.65 21.29
CA LYS A 561 12.68 -38.98 20.90
C LYS A 561 12.59 -38.13 19.60
N THR A 562 11.42 -37.99 19.02
CA THR A 562 11.20 -37.09 17.89
C THR A 562 10.62 -35.78 18.40
N GLU A 563 11.22 -34.67 18.01
CA GLU A 563 10.73 -33.32 18.30
C GLU A 563 10.04 -32.77 17.06
N ARG A 564 8.85 -32.19 17.23
CA ARG A 564 8.14 -31.46 16.19
C ARG A 564 7.76 -30.08 16.70
N TYR A 565 7.94 -29.07 15.87
CA TYR A 565 7.56 -27.70 16.17
C TYR A 565 6.25 -27.35 15.46
N CYS A 566 5.36 -26.65 16.17
CA CYS A 566 4.07 -26.23 15.63
C CYS A 566 3.97 -24.70 15.76
N TYR A 567 3.53 -24.06 14.69
CA TYR A 567 3.44 -22.59 14.54
C TYR A 567 2.02 -22.06 14.73
N SER A 568 1.04 -22.95 14.91
CA SER A 568 -0.35 -22.62 15.19
C SER A 568 -1.03 -23.72 15.99
N ASP A 569 -2.19 -23.40 16.63
CA ASP A 569 -3.01 -24.39 17.33
C ASP A 569 -3.54 -25.46 16.38
N ALA A 570 -3.85 -25.08 15.14
CA ALA A 570 -4.30 -26.02 14.11
C ALA A 570 -3.21 -27.04 13.73
N GLU A 571 -1.93 -26.61 13.69
CA GLU A 571 -0.81 -27.55 13.48
C GLU A 571 -0.60 -28.45 14.68
N LEU A 572 -0.72 -27.90 15.90
CA LEU A 572 -0.67 -28.71 17.12
C LEU A 572 -1.73 -29.80 17.11
N ASP A 573 -2.98 -29.46 16.79
CA ASP A 573 -4.09 -30.41 16.72
C ASP A 573 -3.86 -31.50 15.66
N LYS A 574 -3.30 -31.16 14.51
CA LYS A 574 -2.91 -32.13 13.47
C LYS A 574 -1.84 -33.09 13.99
N VAL A 575 -0.76 -32.57 14.58
CA VAL A 575 0.33 -33.37 15.14
C VAL A 575 -0.17 -34.27 16.28
N MET A 576 -1.05 -33.76 17.17
CA MET A 576 -1.64 -34.51 18.25
C MET A 576 -2.55 -35.62 17.74
N THR A 577 -3.26 -35.40 16.63
CA THR A 577 -4.12 -36.39 15.98
C THR A 577 -3.29 -37.49 15.31
N GLU A 578 -2.20 -37.13 14.61
CA GLU A 578 -1.26 -38.07 13.98
C GLU A 578 -0.59 -38.99 15.00
N ILE A 579 -0.11 -38.41 16.12
CA ILE A 579 0.54 -39.17 17.20
C ILE A 579 -0.49 -40.05 17.93
N GLY A 580 -1.74 -39.61 18.02
CA GLY A 580 -2.81 -40.20 18.84
C GLY A 580 -2.83 -39.57 20.24
N ARG A 581 -3.89 -38.83 20.55
CA ARG A 581 -4.05 -38.09 21.83
C ARG A 581 -3.94 -39.00 23.07
N GLU A 582 -4.23 -40.30 22.93
CA GLU A 582 -4.11 -41.29 23.98
C GLU A 582 -2.67 -41.59 24.41
N LYS A 583 -1.68 -41.29 23.53
CA LYS A 583 -0.27 -41.62 23.76
C LYS A 583 0.48 -40.58 24.62
N LYS A 584 -0.20 -39.49 25.05
CA LYS A 584 0.31 -38.44 25.92
C LYS A 584 1.69 -37.93 25.50
N PRO A 585 1.86 -37.36 24.31
CA PRO A 585 3.10 -36.67 23.95
C PRO A 585 3.36 -35.51 24.93
N ASP A 586 4.64 -35.21 25.15
CA ASP A 586 5.03 -34.04 25.93
C ASP A 586 4.90 -32.79 25.03
N VAL A 587 4.09 -31.82 25.48
CA VAL A 587 3.81 -30.57 24.75
C VAL A 587 4.33 -29.41 25.58
N GLN A 588 5.35 -28.75 25.10
CA GLN A 588 5.88 -27.51 25.66
C GLN A 588 5.35 -26.32 24.86
N ARG A 589 4.65 -25.38 25.53
CA ARG A 589 4.28 -24.08 24.94
C ARG A 589 5.40 -23.08 25.23
N TYR A 590 5.90 -22.41 24.21
CA TYR A 590 6.85 -21.30 24.37
C TYR A 590 6.10 -20.00 24.63
N LYS A 591 6.41 -19.34 25.75
CA LYS A 591 5.87 -18.02 26.08
C LYS A 591 6.76 -16.90 25.54
N GLY A 592 8.06 -17.17 25.41
CA GLY A 592 9.01 -16.21 24.87
C GLY A 592 10.25 -16.86 24.28
N LEU A 593 10.96 -16.12 23.44
CA LEU A 593 12.21 -16.54 22.77
C LEU A 593 13.34 -16.87 23.75
N GLY A 594 13.29 -16.27 24.94
CA GLY A 594 14.24 -16.53 26.02
C GLY A 594 14.17 -17.96 26.61
N GLU A 595 13.08 -18.69 26.36
CA GLU A 595 12.91 -20.09 26.76
C GLU A 595 13.53 -21.07 25.75
N MET A 596 13.91 -20.58 24.56
CA MET A 596 14.52 -21.39 23.51
C MET A 596 16.03 -21.44 23.68
N SER A 597 16.60 -22.64 23.48
CA SER A 597 18.06 -22.76 23.37
C SER A 597 18.55 -22.11 22.05
N ALA A 598 19.85 -21.80 22.00
CA ALA A 598 20.49 -21.26 20.82
C ALA A 598 20.27 -22.13 19.56
N GLU A 599 20.35 -23.46 19.74
CA GLU A 599 20.12 -24.43 18.66
C GLU A 599 18.67 -24.48 18.21
N GLN A 600 17.70 -24.43 19.14
CA GLN A 600 16.29 -24.38 18.82
C GLN A 600 15.96 -23.09 18.05
N LEU A 601 16.46 -21.95 18.51
CA LEU A 601 16.24 -20.66 17.86
C LEU A 601 16.85 -20.63 16.45
N TRP A 602 18.04 -21.22 16.27
CA TRP A 602 18.64 -21.38 14.95
C TRP A 602 17.77 -22.22 14.04
N THR A 603 17.46 -23.44 14.42
CA THR A 603 16.79 -24.41 13.55
C THR A 603 15.35 -24.04 13.18
N THR A 604 14.65 -23.27 14.01
CA THR A 604 13.23 -22.93 13.79
C THR A 604 12.99 -21.53 13.26
N THR A 605 13.90 -20.57 13.58
CA THR A 605 13.59 -19.14 13.39
C THR A 605 14.67 -18.37 12.62
N MET A 606 15.96 -18.79 12.72
CA MET A 606 17.06 -18.00 12.15
C MET A 606 17.71 -18.65 10.92
N ASN A 607 17.68 -19.97 10.79
CA ASN A 607 18.28 -20.67 9.66
C ASN A 607 17.52 -20.37 8.35
N PRO A 608 18.16 -19.80 7.33
CA PRO A 608 17.53 -19.46 6.05
C PRO A 608 16.81 -20.61 5.35
N GLU A 609 17.25 -21.87 5.58
CA GLU A 609 16.68 -23.06 4.92
C GLU A 609 15.38 -23.55 5.57
N THR A 610 15.15 -23.25 6.85
CA THR A 610 14.06 -23.85 7.64
C THR A 610 13.10 -22.85 8.25
N ARG A 611 13.51 -21.58 8.34
CA ARG A 611 12.71 -20.51 8.97
C ARG A 611 11.54 -20.06 8.13
N THR A 612 10.49 -19.61 8.79
CA THR A 612 9.40 -18.87 8.18
C THR A 612 9.45 -17.41 8.61
N MET A 613 9.34 -16.49 7.65
CA MET A 613 9.28 -15.04 7.90
C MET A 613 8.14 -14.44 7.08
N LEU A 614 7.43 -13.49 7.69
CA LEU A 614 6.46 -12.67 7.00
C LEU A 614 7.14 -11.38 6.52
N ARG A 615 7.09 -11.13 5.23
CA ARG A 615 7.51 -9.83 4.67
C ARG A 615 6.44 -8.79 4.99
N VAL A 616 6.87 -7.68 5.56
CA VAL A 616 5.97 -6.54 5.84
C VAL A 616 5.84 -5.72 4.56
N SER A 617 4.60 -5.46 4.15
CA SER A 617 4.28 -4.61 3.00
C SER A 617 3.20 -3.59 3.36
N VAL A 618 3.16 -2.49 2.64
CA VAL A 618 2.09 -1.51 2.68
C VAL A 618 1.38 -1.59 1.33
N GLU A 619 0.17 -2.13 1.34
CA GLU A 619 -0.65 -2.24 0.12
C GLU A 619 -1.46 -0.96 -0.10
N ASP A 620 -1.95 -0.39 0.98
CA ASP A 620 -2.73 0.83 1.02
C ASP A 620 -2.18 1.76 2.10
N ALA A 621 -1.60 2.89 1.67
CA ALA A 621 -0.98 3.85 2.57
C ALA A 621 -1.99 4.59 3.45
N ILE A 622 -3.22 4.79 2.96
CA ILE A 622 -4.28 5.49 3.69
C ILE A 622 -4.85 4.58 4.78
N ALA A 623 -5.14 3.32 4.43
CA ALA A 623 -5.57 2.33 5.41
C ALA A 623 -4.50 2.07 6.49
N ALA A 624 -3.22 2.03 6.10
CA ALA A 624 -2.11 1.90 7.04
C ALA A 624 -2.03 3.11 7.99
N ASP A 625 -2.18 4.34 7.49
CA ASP A 625 -2.23 5.55 8.34
C ASP A 625 -3.43 5.53 9.28
N GLU A 626 -4.61 5.14 8.79
CA GLU A 626 -5.82 5.03 9.60
C GLU A 626 -5.61 4.06 10.77
N ILE A 627 -5.09 2.85 10.52
CA ILE A 627 -4.89 1.84 11.55
C ILE A 627 -3.78 2.23 12.53
N MET A 628 -2.68 2.82 12.06
CA MET A 628 -1.61 3.32 12.92
C MET A 628 -2.11 4.45 13.84
N SER A 629 -2.84 5.41 13.30
CA SER A 629 -3.43 6.50 14.09
C SER A 629 -4.49 6.00 15.07
N LEU A 630 -5.29 5.01 14.69
CA LEU A 630 -6.31 4.39 15.54
C LEU A 630 -5.67 3.66 16.73
N LEU A 631 -4.72 2.76 16.46
CA LEU A 631 -4.15 1.88 17.48
C LEU A 631 -3.08 2.57 18.32
N MET A 632 -2.25 3.43 17.72
CA MET A 632 -1.07 4.02 18.33
C MET A 632 -1.23 5.50 18.66
N GLY A 633 -2.29 6.17 18.18
CA GLY A 633 -2.59 7.59 18.39
C GLY A 633 -2.96 7.94 19.84
N GLU A 634 -3.12 9.25 20.12
CA GLU A 634 -3.44 9.74 21.48
C GLU A 634 -4.86 9.43 21.91
N LYS A 635 -5.84 9.48 20.99
CA LYS A 635 -7.26 9.26 21.29
C LYS A 635 -7.52 7.82 21.76
N VAL A 636 -8.15 7.69 22.92
CA VAL A 636 -8.46 6.38 23.54
C VAL A 636 -9.78 5.82 23.02
N GLU A 637 -10.79 6.68 22.84
CA GLU A 637 -12.15 6.29 22.45
C GLU A 637 -12.19 5.46 21.15
N PRO A 638 -11.58 5.91 20.03
CA PRO A 638 -11.61 5.13 18.78
C PRO A 638 -10.98 3.73 18.94
N ARG A 639 -9.93 3.63 19.76
CA ARG A 639 -9.29 2.34 20.08
C ARG A 639 -10.18 1.43 20.90
N ARG A 640 -10.92 1.99 21.87
CA ARG A 640 -11.90 1.24 22.66
C ARG A 640 -13.01 0.70 21.75
N GLU A 641 -13.59 1.56 20.91
CA GLU A 641 -14.63 1.16 19.96
C GLU A 641 -14.15 0.03 19.03
N PHE A 642 -12.92 0.14 18.54
CA PHE A 642 -12.31 -0.90 17.70
C PHE A 642 -12.20 -2.23 18.46
N ILE A 643 -11.75 -2.23 19.71
CA ILE A 643 -11.64 -3.43 20.54
C ILE A 643 -13.03 -4.04 20.78
N GLU A 644 -14.03 -3.21 21.11
CA GLU A 644 -15.41 -3.67 21.36
C GLU A 644 -16.03 -4.30 20.11
N GLN A 645 -15.86 -3.67 18.94
CA GLN A 645 -16.37 -4.16 17.66
C GLN A 645 -15.73 -5.49 17.24
N ASN A 646 -14.45 -5.68 17.53
CA ASN A 646 -13.67 -6.85 17.15
C ASN A 646 -13.54 -7.90 18.28
N SER A 647 -14.18 -7.68 19.44
CA SER A 647 -14.05 -8.59 20.60
C SER A 647 -14.47 -10.03 20.32
N LYS A 648 -15.41 -10.24 19.38
CA LYS A 648 -15.88 -11.58 18.96
C LYS A 648 -14.85 -12.36 18.14
N LEU A 649 -13.82 -11.69 17.62
CA LEU A 649 -12.75 -12.33 16.85
C LEU A 649 -11.64 -12.89 17.74
N VAL A 650 -11.64 -12.52 19.02
CA VAL A 650 -10.68 -13.03 20.00
C VAL A 650 -11.15 -14.42 20.47
N LEU A 651 -10.44 -15.45 20.05
CA LEU A 651 -10.75 -16.85 20.38
C LEU A 651 -10.15 -17.25 21.74
N ASP A 652 -8.99 -16.70 22.09
CA ASP A 652 -8.30 -16.95 23.36
C ASP A 652 -7.83 -15.63 23.98
N LEU A 653 -8.19 -15.43 25.25
CA LEU A 653 -7.62 -14.36 26.07
C LEU A 653 -6.45 -14.98 26.85
N ASP A 654 -5.25 -14.47 26.59
CA ASP A 654 -4.07 -14.78 27.42
C ASP A 654 -4.20 -14.03 28.75
N ILE A 655 -4.93 -14.66 29.70
CA ILE A 655 -5.21 -14.11 31.05
C ILE A 655 -4.22 -14.73 32.05
#